data_5a3bd2bed70ea4c06104a132d95559ae
#
_entry.id   5a3bd2bed70ea4c06104a132d95559ae
#
_cell.length_a   1.000
_cell.length_b   1.000
_cell.length_c   1.000
_cell.angle_alpha   90.00
_cell.angle_beta   90.00
_cell.angle_gamma   90.00
#
_symmetry.space_group_name_H-M   'P 1'
#
loop_
_entity.id
_entity.type
_entity.pdbx_description
1 polymer ?
#
loop_
_entity_poly.entity_id
_entity_poly.type
_entity_poly.pdbx_seq_one_letter_code
_entity_poly.pdbx_strand_id
1 'polypeptide(L)'
;MKRAHLYRFIAIMLVLTLVSLPFPAMAAEEVTVRNNLYREGVGIRVSMSSTLDDPMNAFSVVGPEGELTISSVTADGKIYTIETQEKIDLRNAYTLIFNDVEYAINLPSYYSTEEFEAEFTYNGNDLGANWTKDSTTFRVWAPTATAVMVNLYESGNPAEPDLIDQLEMKKDANGTWVLEHAGDLNAVYYTYQVDVDGKTVEACDPYARTTGVNGRRAMVIDLDSTDPEGWDADKGPHYDDAITDAIIYELHVRDLSVDNSSGIQNKGKFLGLIETGTTNSAGVPTGLDHIKNLGVTHIHLLPSYDYGSIDEDNLQDNNFNWGYDPQNYNVPEGSYSTDPHNGEVRVKEFKQMIKGLHDNGISVIMDVVYNHVYDAKGFCFNQIVPGFFSRITPMGNYSAGSGCGNDTASEREMVKKYIVDSVNYWADEYHIDGFRFDLVGLIDTETINEVVKTVKQKHPNVIFYGEGWTMDTQLTKEGYTLATQRNSEDIPNFALFSDTIRDAIRGPMTNVTQPGYCSGGSGFGGNIVSCFKGMPSWCKTPSQTINYASCHDNHALFDRITMATPDATFEDRVRMNNLAAAIVMTSQGTPLFQAGEEMLRSKPLPDGTYDHNSYKSPDSVNNLKWNDLDQELYMDTYRYYQGLIEFRKAHPALRMTDAEQVQEAITAITDSKTSALAFQIDGKINGEQSDGLYVIFNPRAETADMVLPEGKWTIYINGDDAGVTPLGTAEGSVSVDPISAMVLVKESAKDTQQTSSSINGIKVIGVYIFSAIVLIGAIILLILWIQKRTRKIK
;
A
#
# COMPACT_ATOMS: atom_id res chain seq x y z
N MET A 1 47.27 33.65 -50.42
CA MET A 1 47.92 32.33 -50.53
C MET A 1 48.98 32.02 -49.44
N LYS A 2 49.55 32.99 -48.74
CA LYS A 2 50.61 32.71 -47.71
C LYS A 2 50.04 32.35 -46.29
N ARG A 3 48.76 32.54 -45.97
CA ARG A 3 48.20 32.16 -44.66
C ARG A 3 47.64 30.72 -44.62
N ALA A 4 47.31 30.13 -45.77
CA ALA A 4 46.74 28.73 -45.79
C ALA A 4 47.83 27.66 -45.63
N HIS A 5 49.09 27.95 -45.97
CA HIS A 5 50.20 27.00 -45.79
C HIS A 5 50.72 26.95 -44.33
N LEU A 6 50.57 28.04 -43.56
CA LEU A 6 51.00 28.10 -42.17
C LEU A 6 50.09 27.28 -41.27
N TYR A 7 48.78 27.32 -41.52
CA TYR A 7 47.83 26.52 -40.75
C TYR A 7 47.88 24.99 -41.02
N ARG A 8 48.28 24.64 -42.28
CA ARG A 8 48.52 23.21 -42.61
C ARG A 8 49.80 22.67 -41.98
N PHE A 9 50.85 23.51 -41.84
CA PHE A 9 52.10 23.10 -41.19
C PHE A 9 51.95 22.99 -39.67
N ILE A 10 51.18 23.86 -39.03
CA ILE A 10 50.87 23.82 -37.61
C ILE A 10 49.94 22.64 -37.28
N ALA A 11 48.97 22.32 -38.15
CA ALA A 11 48.11 21.15 -37.96
C ALA A 11 48.86 19.82 -38.10
N ILE A 12 49.83 19.72 -39.02
CA ILE A 12 50.66 18.53 -39.18
C ILE A 12 51.66 18.38 -38.02
N MET A 13 52.22 19.48 -37.49
CA MET A 13 53.08 19.41 -36.30
C MET A 13 52.30 19.07 -35.03
N LEU A 14 51.04 19.53 -34.88
CA LEU A 14 50.19 19.15 -33.75
C LEU A 14 49.75 17.68 -33.80
N VAL A 15 49.54 17.11 -34.98
CA VAL A 15 49.24 15.68 -35.17
C VAL A 15 50.48 14.81 -34.96
N LEU A 16 51.66 15.25 -35.31
CA LEU A 16 52.90 14.50 -35.07
C LEU A 16 53.40 14.58 -33.61
N THR A 17 53.06 15.64 -32.86
CA THR A 17 53.34 15.71 -31.42
C THR A 17 52.34 14.97 -30.56
N LEU A 18 51.13 14.68 -31.03
CA LEU A 18 50.13 13.83 -30.37
C LEU A 18 50.37 12.33 -30.54
N VAL A 19 51.18 11.95 -31.56
CA VAL A 19 51.52 10.53 -31.80
C VAL A 19 52.80 10.08 -31.03
N SER A 20 53.51 10.98 -30.34
CA SER A 20 54.70 10.63 -29.57
C SER A 20 54.58 10.78 -28.07
N LEU A 21 53.37 11.04 -27.53
CA LEU A 21 53.15 10.85 -26.13
C LEU A 21 52.88 9.34 -25.87
N PRO A 22 53.65 8.68 -25.00
CA PRO A 22 53.31 7.35 -24.58
C PRO A 22 51.93 7.41 -23.97
N PHE A 23 50.96 6.76 -24.60
CA PHE A 23 49.70 6.46 -23.90
C PHE A 23 50.12 5.83 -22.56
N PRO A 24 49.64 6.35 -21.41
CA PRO A 24 49.80 5.59 -20.19
C PRO A 24 49.22 4.21 -20.49
N ALA A 25 50.03 3.15 -20.39
CA ALA A 25 49.54 1.81 -20.44
C ALA A 25 48.39 1.80 -19.42
N MET A 26 47.14 1.59 -19.93
CA MET A 26 46.02 1.30 -19.01
C MET A 26 46.52 0.14 -18.19
N ALA A 27 46.66 0.34 -16.88
CA ALA A 27 46.92 -0.77 -15.98
C ALA A 27 45.84 -1.82 -16.34
N ALA A 28 46.28 -3.03 -16.65
CA ALA A 28 45.36 -4.12 -16.93
C ALA A 28 44.41 -4.17 -15.72
N GLU A 29 43.10 -4.00 -15.95
CA GLU A 29 42.13 -4.14 -14.88
C GLU A 29 42.38 -5.50 -14.24
N GLU A 30 42.60 -5.49 -12.92
CA GLU A 30 42.84 -6.71 -12.15
C GLU A 30 41.61 -7.59 -12.29
N VAL A 31 41.78 -8.84 -12.70
CA VAL A 31 40.71 -9.79 -12.85
C VAL A 31 40.22 -10.17 -11.46
N THR A 32 38.94 -9.97 -11.18
CA THR A 32 38.35 -10.20 -9.85
C THR A 32 37.11 -11.10 -9.96
N VAL A 33 36.80 -11.80 -8.89
CA VAL A 33 35.54 -12.50 -8.70
C VAL A 33 34.45 -11.43 -8.42
N ARG A 34 33.42 -11.43 -9.25
CA ARG A 34 32.26 -10.57 -9.06
C ARG A 34 31.22 -11.21 -8.15
N ASN A 35 31.06 -12.53 -8.32
CA ASN A 35 30.12 -13.31 -7.53
C ASN A 35 30.44 -14.79 -7.61
N ASN A 36 30.04 -15.56 -6.60
CA ASN A 36 30.10 -17.01 -6.60
C ASN A 36 28.89 -17.61 -5.91
N LEU A 37 28.47 -18.81 -6.36
CA LEU A 37 27.28 -19.50 -5.88
C LEU A 37 27.44 -21.03 -6.10
N TYR A 38 27.21 -21.82 -5.07
CA TYR A 38 27.04 -23.25 -5.24
C TYR A 38 25.62 -23.62 -5.66
N ARG A 39 25.51 -24.51 -6.65
CA ARG A 39 24.25 -25.15 -7.04
C ARG A 39 24.38 -26.64 -6.99
N GLU A 40 23.54 -27.29 -6.22
CA GLU A 40 23.54 -28.76 -6.13
C GLU A 40 23.32 -29.40 -7.51
N GLY A 41 24.10 -30.43 -7.84
CA GLY A 41 24.07 -31.09 -9.14
C GLY A 41 24.72 -30.32 -10.31
N VAL A 42 25.19 -29.07 -10.06
CA VAL A 42 25.84 -28.22 -11.08
C VAL A 42 27.28 -27.87 -10.69
N GLY A 43 27.56 -27.59 -9.40
CA GLY A 43 28.85 -27.14 -8.90
C GLY A 43 28.89 -25.66 -8.49
N ILE A 44 30.10 -25.13 -8.23
CA ILE A 44 30.31 -23.73 -7.83
C ILE A 44 30.37 -22.87 -9.10
N ARG A 45 29.42 -22.00 -9.29
CA ARG A 45 29.40 -21.01 -10.39
C ARG A 45 30.06 -19.73 -9.94
N VAL A 46 31.07 -19.29 -10.70
CA VAL A 46 31.85 -18.08 -10.41
C VAL A 46 31.74 -17.10 -11.57
N SER A 47 31.31 -15.87 -11.30
CA SER A 47 31.27 -14.79 -12.28
C SER A 47 32.50 -13.90 -12.10
N MET A 48 33.23 -13.68 -13.19
CA MET A 48 34.48 -12.93 -13.19
C MET A 48 34.34 -11.57 -13.87
N SER A 49 35.22 -10.62 -13.54
CA SER A 49 35.30 -9.34 -14.23
C SER A 49 35.80 -9.47 -15.67
N SER A 50 36.62 -10.49 -15.95
CA SER A 50 37.14 -10.79 -17.29
C SER A 50 37.30 -12.31 -17.48
N THR A 51 37.58 -12.75 -18.71
CA THR A 51 37.91 -14.14 -19.02
C THR A 51 39.30 -14.54 -18.49
N LEU A 52 39.45 -15.81 -18.13
CA LEU A 52 40.69 -16.40 -17.64
C LEU A 52 41.34 -17.22 -18.75
N ASP A 53 42.69 -17.16 -18.83
CA ASP A 53 43.46 -17.93 -19.82
C ASP A 53 43.63 -19.41 -19.36
N ASP A 54 43.77 -19.67 -18.07
CA ASP A 54 43.89 -21.00 -17.48
C ASP A 54 42.92 -21.16 -16.30
N PRO A 55 41.64 -21.38 -16.57
CA PRO A 55 40.62 -21.45 -15.51
C PRO A 55 40.77 -22.67 -14.60
N MET A 56 41.38 -23.78 -15.05
CA MET A 56 41.51 -24.98 -14.27
C MET A 56 42.46 -24.80 -13.08
N ASN A 57 43.47 -23.96 -13.22
CA ASN A 57 44.45 -23.69 -12.17
C ASN A 57 44.26 -22.33 -11.48
N ALA A 58 43.19 -21.62 -11.80
CA ALA A 58 42.95 -20.28 -11.29
C ALA A 58 42.28 -20.25 -9.92
N PHE A 59 41.60 -21.32 -9.54
CA PHE A 59 40.79 -21.39 -8.33
C PHE A 59 41.29 -22.47 -7.39
N SER A 60 41.15 -22.25 -6.08
CA SER A 60 41.05 -23.32 -5.10
C SER A 60 39.81 -23.16 -4.23
N VAL A 61 39.31 -24.25 -3.68
CA VAL A 61 38.12 -24.30 -2.84
C VAL A 61 38.51 -24.97 -1.52
N VAL A 62 38.26 -24.28 -0.42
CA VAL A 62 38.58 -24.75 0.93
C VAL A 62 37.29 -24.98 1.69
N GLY A 63 37.16 -26.18 2.28
CA GLY A 63 36.06 -26.57 3.16
C GLY A 63 36.52 -26.80 4.59
N PRO A 64 35.65 -27.28 5.47
CA PRO A 64 35.97 -27.50 6.89
C PRO A 64 37.07 -28.54 7.14
N GLU A 65 37.25 -29.48 6.21
CA GLU A 65 38.29 -30.54 6.32
C GLU A 65 39.57 -30.20 5.53
N GLY A 66 39.62 -29.02 4.87
CA GLY A 66 40.75 -28.58 4.07
C GLY A 66 40.39 -28.27 2.63
N GLU A 67 41.43 -28.21 1.77
CA GLU A 67 41.27 -27.92 0.36
C GLU A 67 40.59 -29.07 -0.39
N LEU A 68 39.54 -28.74 -1.20
CA LEU A 68 38.84 -29.70 -2.03
C LEU A 68 39.55 -29.89 -3.37
N THR A 69 39.47 -31.11 -3.93
CA THR A 69 40.03 -31.41 -5.23
C THR A 69 39.11 -30.96 -6.35
N ILE A 70 39.51 -29.94 -7.12
CA ILE A 70 38.75 -29.53 -8.29
C ILE A 70 38.88 -30.60 -9.38
N SER A 71 37.75 -31.15 -9.81
CA SER A 71 37.65 -32.16 -10.86
C SER A 71 37.54 -31.60 -12.26
N SER A 72 36.80 -30.49 -12.39
CA SER A 72 36.61 -29.79 -13.67
C SER A 72 36.31 -28.29 -13.45
N VAL A 73 36.70 -27.48 -14.46
CA VAL A 73 36.25 -26.09 -14.57
C VAL A 73 35.75 -25.86 -16.00
N THR A 74 34.47 -25.62 -16.15
CA THR A 74 33.86 -25.29 -17.45
C THR A 74 33.59 -23.78 -17.55
N ALA A 75 33.75 -23.21 -18.77
CA ALA A 75 33.59 -21.79 -18.98
C ALA A 75 32.44 -21.49 -19.97
N ASP A 76 31.63 -20.49 -19.61
CA ASP A 76 30.65 -19.84 -20.47
C ASP A 76 30.86 -18.33 -20.42
N GLY A 77 31.71 -17.84 -21.32
CA GLY A 77 32.17 -16.44 -21.35
C GLY A 77 32.98 -16.10 -20.09
N LYS A 78 32.41 -15.25 -19.20
CA LYS A 78 33.00 -14.83 -17.93
C LYS A 78 32.48 -15.63 -16.72
N ILE A 79 31.69 -16.65 -16.97
CA ILE A 79 31.10 -17.50 -15.94
C ILE A 79 31.82 -18.86 -15.98
N TYR A 80 32.28 -19.28 -14.85
CA TYR A 80 32.98 -20.56 -14.66
C TYR A 80 32.14 -21.44 -13.74
N THR A 81 32.04 -22.71 -14.06
CA THR A 81 31.46 -23.73 -13.18
C THR A 81 32.56 -24.67 -12.73
N ILE A 82 32.79 -24.72 -11.44
CA ILE A 82 33.81 -25.53 -10.78
C ILE A 82 33.12 -26.75 -10.15
N GLU A 83 33.57 -27.95 -10.53
CA GLU A 83 33.16 -29.20 -9.89
C GLU A 83 34.29 -29.72 -9.00
N THR A 84 33.94 -30.26 -7.83
CA THR A 84 34.87 -30.87 -6.88
C THR A 84 34.67 -32.38 -6.86
N GLN A 85 35.74 -33.15 -6.51
CA GLN A 85 35.62 -34.60 -6.30
C GLN A 85 34.86 -34.93 -5.02
N GLU A 86 35.12 -34.15 -3.98
CA GLU A 86 34.40 -34.23 -2.71
C GLU A 86 33.04 -33.59 -2.83
N LYS A 87 32.03 -34.23 -2.23
CA LYS A 87 30.69 -33.64 -2.17
C LYS A 87 30.70 -32.45 -1.22
N ILE A 88 30.17 -31.30 -1.68
CA ILE A 88 29.95 -30.15 -0.81
C ILE A 88 28.80 -30.47 0.12
N ASP A 89 29.03 -30.37 1.43
CA ASP A 89 28.02 -30.45 2.45
C ASP A 89 27.48 -29.05 2.73
N LEU A 90 26.25 -28.80 2.32
CA LEU A 90 25.61 -27.48 2.38
C LEU A 90 25.46 -26.91 3.81
N ARG A 91 25.71 -27.75 4.84
CA ARG A 91 25.70 -27.32 6.25
C ARG A 91 26.98 -26.59 6.68
N ASN A 92 28.02 -26.66 5.85
CA ASN A 92 29.35 -26.17 6.17
C ASN A 92 29.68 -24.93 5.34
N ALA A 93 30.52 -24.04 5.88
CA ALA A 93 31.06 -22.92 5.14
C ALA A 93 32.21 -23.38 4.21
N TYR A 94 32.24 -22.83 3.01
CA TYR A 94 33.30 -23.05 2.02
C TYR A 94 33.82 -21.71 1.51
N THR A 95 35.13 -21.70 1.18
CA THR A 95 35.83 -20.52 0.68
C THR A 95 36.37 -20.81 -0.72
N LEU A 96 36.04 -19.94 -1.68
CA LEU A 96 36.72 -19.89 -2.97
C LEU A 96 37.90 -18.96 -2.88
N ILE A 97 39.10 -19.42 -3.32
CA ILE A 97 40.29 -18.58 -3.38
C ILE A 97 40.61 -18.29 -4.83
N PHE A 98 40.84 -17.03 -5.16
CA PHE A 98 41.29 -16.56 -6.46
C PHE A 98 42.30 -15.41 -6.29
N ASN A 99 43.51 -15.56 -6.83
CA ASN A 99 44.62 -14.63 -6.67
C ASN A 99 44.92 -14.28 -5.19
N ASP A 100 44.99 -15.28 -4.34
CA ASP A 100 45.20 -15.14 -2.87
C ASP A 100 44.11 -14.32 -2.14
N VAL A 101 42.95 -14.01 -2.81
CA VAL A 101 41.80 -13.39 -2.19
C VAL A 101 40.74 -14.44 -1.90
N GLU A 102 40.27 -14.44 -0.67
CA GLU A 102 39.25 -15.35 -0.16
C GLU A 102 37.82 -14.79 -0.40
N TYR A 103 36.94 -15.63 -0.92
CA TYR A 103 35.52 -15.33 -1.14
C TYR A 103 34.68 -16.43 -0.50
N ALA A 104 33.82 -16.10 0.43
CA ALA A 104 32.86 -17.05 0.97
C ALA A 104 31.94 -17.54 -0.17
N ILE A 105 31.72 -18.87 -0.24
CA ILE A 105 30.83 -19.47 -1.23
C ILE A 105 29.40 -19.34 -0.74
N ASN A 106 28.56 -18.67 -1.51
CA ASN A 106 27.14 -18.55 -1.21
C ASN A 106 26.45 -19.90 -1.46
N LEU A 107 25.69 -20.36 -0.46
CA LEU A 107 24.95 -21.62 -0.47
C LEU A 107 23.43 -21.43 -0.41
N PRO A 108 22.81 -20.49 -1.18
CA PRO A 108 21.39 -20.16 -1.04
C PRO A 108 20.45 -21.31 -1.42
N SER A 109 20.91 -22.28 -2.23
CA SER A 109 20.15 -23.47 -2.55
C SER A 109 19.89 -24.36 -1.33
N TYR A 110 20.76 -24.35 -0.32
CA TYR A 110 20.56 -25.10 0.92
C TYR A 110 19.29 -24.63 1.67
N TYR A 111 19.06 -23.33 1.71
CA TYR A 111 17.90 -22.75 2.42
C TYR A 111 16.54 -23.15 1.83
N SER A 112 16.52 -23.68 0.63
CA SER A 112 15.30 -24.11 -0.07
C SER A 112 15.18 -25.63 -0.18
N THR A 113 16.03 -26.39 0.54
CA THR A 113 15.97 -27.86 0.58
C THR A 113 15.02 -28.35 1.66
N GLU A 114 14.42 -29.52 1.42
CA GLU A 114 13.58 -30.20 2.42
C GLU A 114 14.35 -30.53 3.69
N GLU A 115 15.65 -30.85 3.58
CA GLU A 115 16.50 -31.13 4.74
C GLU A 115 16.68 -29.91 5.64
N PHE A 116 16.93 -28.74 5.06
CA PHE A 116 17.06 -27.51 5.84
C PHE A 116 15.74 -27.17 6.55
N GLU A 117 14.63 -27.24 5.84
CA GLU A 117 13.31 -26.93 6.40
C GLU A 117 12.92 -27.95 7.49
N ALA A 118 13.15 -29.24 7.28
CA ALA A 118 12.86 -30.26 8.27
C ALA A 118 13.67 -30.09 9.58
N GLU A 119 14.91 -29.60 9.47
CA GLU A 119 15.79 -29.39 10.63
C GLU A 119 15.54 -28.07 11.34
N PHE A 120 15.28 -26.98 10.57
CA PHE A 120 15.32 -25.62 11.09
C PHE A 120 13.99 -24.88 11.11
N THR A 121 12.89 -25.45 10.64
CA THR A 121 11.58 -24.79 10.75
C THR A 121 11.12 -24.74 12.21
N TYR A 122 10.98 -23.53 12.73
CA TYR A 122 10.53 -23.28 14.09
C TYR A 122 9.05 -22.85 14.09
N ASN A 123 8.19 -23.62 14.76
CA ASN A 123 6.74 -23.41 14.79
C ASN A 123 6.24 -22.74 16.10
N GLY A 124 7.13 -22.34 17.01
CA GLY A 124 6.76 -21.61 18.20
C GLY A 124 6.30 -20.19 17.89
N ASN A 125 5.60 -19.58 18.84
CA ASN A 125 5.05 -18.22 18.74
C ASN A 125 5.77 -17.22 19.65
N ASP A 126 6.99 -17.54 20.10
CA ASP A 126 7.75 -16.80 21.09
C ASP A 126 9.06 -16.21 20.55
N LEU A 127 9.17 -16.03 19.21
CA LEU A 127 10.28 -15.27 18.61
C LEU A 127 10.19 -13.79 19.01
N GLY A 128 11.35 -13.19 19.25
CA GLY A 128 11.46 -11.82 19.75
C GLY A 128 11.71 -11.75 21.24
N ALA A 129 11.46 -10.58 21.84
CA ALA A 129 11.50 -10.34 23.27
C ALA A 129 10.11 -10.52 23.90
N ASN A 130 9.92 -11.56 24.69
CA ASN A 130 8.67 -11.86 25.38
C ASN A 130 8.78 -11.38 26.84
N TRP A 131 8.19 -10.21 27.10
CA TRP A 131 8.28 -9.53 28.38
C TRP A 131 7.20 -9.98 29.36
N THR A 132 7.59 -10.07 30.60
CA THR A 132 6.73 -10.02 31.77
C THR A 132 7.42 -9.13 32.83
N LYS A 133 6.69 -8.68 33.83
CA LYS A 133 7.27 -7.87 34.91
C LYS A 133 8.38 -8.60 35.69
N ASP A 134 8.38 -9.93 35.71
CA ASP A 134 9.32 -10.74 36.47
C ASP A 134 10.52 -11.22 35.63
N SER A 135 10.36 -11.32 34.32
CA SER A 135 11.42 -11.78 33.40
C SER A 135 11.12 -11.40 31.95
N THR A 136 12.17 -11.38 31.13
CA THR A 136 12.07 -11.26 29.66
C THR A 136 12.76 -12.47 29.02
N THR A 137 12.06 -13.18 28.13
CA THR A 137 12.64 -14.24 27.31
C THR A 137 12.93 -13.71 25.92
N PHE A 138 14.21 -13.71 25.54
CA PHE A 138 14.66 -13.38 24.17
C PHE A 138 14.79 -14.68 23.40
N ARG A 139 14.20 -14.75 22.21
CA ARG A 139 14.37 -15.85 21.28
C ARG A 139 14.58 -15.35 19.87
N VAL A 140 15.66 -15.81 19.23
CA VAL A 140 15.97 -15.46 17.83
C VAL A 140 16.24 -16.75 17.03
N TRP A 141 15.78 -16.77 15.78
CA TRP A 141 16.07 -17.83 14.84
C TRP A 141 17.34 -17.49 14.06
N ALA A 142 18.41 -18.24 14.34
CA ALA A 142 19.73 -18.06 13.76
C ALA A 142 20.42 -19.44 13.55
N PRO A 143 19.90 -20.28 12.63
CA PRO A 143 20.32 -21.68 12.48
C PRO A 143 21.79 -21.84 12.10
N THR A 144 22.35 -20.87 11.37
CA THR A 144 23.74 -20.89 10.88
C THR A 144 24.71 -20.17 11.81
N ALA A 145 24.23 -19.56 12.89
CA ALA A 145 25.10 -18.89 13.87
C ALA A 145 25.92 -19.87 14.69
N THR A 146 27.13 -19.46 15.01
CA THR A 146 28.07 -20.18 15.94
C THR A 146 27.96 -19.66 17.35
N ALA A 147 27.61 -18.38 17.56
CA ALA A 147 27.31 -17.78 18.85
C ALA A 147 26.27 -16.64 18.66
N VAL A 148 25.46 -16.39 19.67
CA VAL A 148 24.51 -15.26 19.72
C VAL A 148 24.55 -14.65 21.11
N MET A 149 24.56 -13.29 21.15
CA MET A 149 24.51 -12.49 22.37
C MET A 149 23.32 -11.52 22.27
N VAL A 150 22.74 -11.16 23.42
CA VAL A 150 21.83 -10.01 23.54
C VAL A 150 22.65 -8.86 24.13
N ASN A 151 22.69 -7.74 23.44
CA ASN A 151 23.23 -6.48 23.96
C ASN A 151 22.08 -5.64 24.50
N LEU A 152 22.17 -5.15 25.74
CA LEU A 152 21.19 -4.28 26.39
C LEU A 152 21.70 -2.87 26.45
N TYR A 153 20.83 -1.86 26.17
CA TYR A 153 21.18 -0.44 26.10
C TYR A 153 20.18 0.41 26.89
N GLU A 154 20.64 1.57 27.38
CA GLU A 154 19.79 2.55 28.09
C GLU A 154 18.88 3.33 27.12
N SER A 155 19.35 3.58 25.87
CA SER A 155 18.60 4.36 24.88
C SER A 155 18.49 3.65 23.52
N GLY A 156 17.51 4.09 22.71
CA GLY A 156 17.31 3.63 21.35
C GLY A 156 18.22 4.27 20.31
N ASN A 157 19.08 5.22 20.69
CA ASN A 157 20.00 5.89 19.79
C ASN A 157 21.31 5.11 19.63
N PRO A 158 21.63 4.55 18.45
CA PRO A 158 22.86 3.78 18.27
C PRO A 158 24.15 4.60 18.38
N ALA A 159 24.06 5.93 18.33
CA ALA A 159 25.22 6.80 18.51
C ALA A 159 25.63 6.95 19.98
N GLU A 160 24.76 6.57 20.94
CA GLU A 160 25.04 6.67 22.35
C GLU A 160 25.83 5.45 22.85
N PRO A 161 26.97 5.66 23.57
CA PRO A 161 27.79 4.57 24.13
C PRO A 161 27.24 4.10 25.49
N ASP A 162 26.04 3.60 25.51
CA ASP A 162 25.21 3.34 26.69
C ASP A 162 24.87 1.86 26.88
N LEU A 163 25.79 0.97 26.46
CA LEU A 163 25.68 -0.47 26.68
C LEU A 163 25.58 -0.78 28.18
N ILE A 164 24.49 -1.43 28.59
CA ILE A 164 24.26 -1.87 29.99
C ILE A 164 24.91 -3.21 30.25
N ASP A 165 24.64 -4.19 29.36
CA ASP A 165 25.12 -5.56 29.53
C ASP A 165 25.17 -6.27 28.18
N GLN A 166 25.95 -7.37 28.13
CA GLN A 166 26.07 -8.28 27.01
C GLN A 166 25.92 -9.71 27.50
N LEU A 167 24.87 -10.39 27.05
CA LEU A 167 24.40 -11.66 27.62
C LEU A 167 24.45 -12.78 26.58
N GLU A 168 25.12 -13.90 26.90
CA GLU A 168 25.20 -15.06 26.02
C GLU A 168 23.86 -15.81 25.94
N MET A 169 23.42 -16.10 24.72
CA MET A 169 22.26 -16.95 24.47
C MET A 169 22.64 -18.41 24.35
N LYS A 170 21.71 -19.31 24.61
CA LYS A 170 21.90 -20.75 24.47
C LYS A 170 21.19 -21.25 23.22
N LYS A 171 21.87 -22.13 22.46
CA LYS A 171 21.28 -22.82 21.32
C LYS A 171 20.14 -23.71 21.79
N ASP A 172 19.03 -23.65 21.06
CA ASP A 172 17.79 -24.39 21.33
C ASP A 172 17.25 -25.07 20.06
N ALA A 173 16.06 -25.60 20.08
CA ALA A 173 15.46 -26.39 19.01
C ALA A 173 15.33 -25.62 17.71
N ASN A 174 15.43 -26.31 16.58
CA ASN A 174 15.16 -25.81 15.22
C ASN A 174 15.95 -24.55 14.85
N GLY A 175 17.22 -24.47 15.30
CA GLY A 175 18.09 -23.34 14.98
C GLY A 175 17.79 -22.06 15.74
N THR A 176 16.96 -22.10 16.78
CA THR A 176 16.73 -20.95 17.66
C THR A 176 17.82 -20.83 18.73
N TRP A 177 17.96 -19.61 19.25
CA TRP A 177 18.77 -19.28 20.41
C TRP A 177 17.87 -18.60 21.45
N VAL A 178 18.06 -18.89 22.72
CA VAL A 178 17.18 -18.44 23.80
C VAL A 178 17.98 -17.94 24.99
N LEU A 179 17.47 -16.88 25.63
CA LEU A 179 17.95 -16.34 26.89
C LEU A 179 16.75 -15.91 27.73
N GLU A 180 16.70 -16.32 28.99
CA GLU A 180 15.78 -15.77 29.98
C GLU A 180 16.56 -14.86 30.92
N HIS A 181 16.12 -13.59 30.99
CA HIS A 181 16.67 -12.58 31.91
C HIS A 181 15.67 -12.29 33.02
N ALA A 182 16.07 -12.45 34.28
CA ALA A 182 15.23 -12.16 35.41
C ALA A 182 15.16 -10.66 35.69
N GLY A 183 13.99 -10.16 36.05
CA GLY A 183 13.72 -8.76 36.34
C GLY A 183 12.98 -8.04 35.21
N ASP A 184 12.55 -6.84 35.52
CA ASP A 184 11.77 -5.99 34.63
C ASP A 184 12.71 -5.28 33.65
N LEU A 185 12.60 -5.59 32.37
CA LEU A 185 13.33 -4.93 31.29
C LEU A 185 12.43 -4.00 30.45
N ASN A 186 11.22 -3.68 30.88
CA ASN A 186 10.36 -2.76 30.13
C ASN A 186 11.11 -1.43 29.86
N ALA A 187 11.03 -0.93 28.62
CA ALA A 187 11.71 0.24 28.10
C ALA A 187 13.25 0.10 27.96
N VAL A 188 13.84 -1.07 28.16
CA VAL A 188 15.27 -1.33 27.85
C VAL A 188 15.41 -1.64 26.38
N TYR A 189 16.39 -1.04 25.72
CA TYR A 189 16.69 -1.30 24.32
C TYR A 189 17.66 -2.45 24.16
N TYR A 190 17.57 -3.14 23.01
CA TYR A 190 18.45 -4.29 22.77
C TYR A 190 18.73 -4.53 21.28
N THR A 191 19.78 -5.30 21.02
CA THR A 191 20.16 -5.88 19.73
C THR A 191 20.61 -7.32 19.90
N TYR A 192 20.68 -8.06 18.79
CA TYR A 192 21.39 -9.31 18.75
C TYR A 192 22.78 -9.12 18.12
N GLN A 193 23.82 -9.61 18.79
CA GLN A 193 25.13 -9.81 18.21
C GLN A 193 25.27 -11.27 17.80
N VAL A 194 25.54 -11.52 16.52
CA VAL A 194 25.55 -12.87 15.93
C VAL A 194 26.90 -13.13 15.29
N ASP A 195 27.51 -14.26 15.62
CA ASP A 195 28.69 -14.79 14.94
C ASP A 195 28.23 -15.75 13.84
N VAL A 196 28.34 -15.32 12.58
CA VAL A 196 27.91 -16.06 11.39
C VAL A 196 28.87 -15.80 10.23
N ASP A 197 29.14 -16.81 9.42
CA ASP A 197 30.07 -16.78 8.28
C ASP A 197 31.45 -16.19 8.63
N GLY A 198 31.94 -16.49 9.83
CA GLY A 198 33.25 -16.00 10.32
C GLY A 198 33.28 -14.50 10.62
N LYS A 199 32.14 -13.86 10.77
CA LYS A 199 31.97 -12.43 11.09
C LYS A 199 31.08 -12.28 12.29
N THR A 200 31.36 -11.27 13.10
CA THR A 200 30.43 -10.79 14.13
C THR A 200 29.64 -9.63 13.57
N VAL A 201 28.31 -9.75 13.58
CA VAL A 201 27.38 -8.69 13.15
C VAL A 201 26.44 -8.31 14.29
N GLU A 202 26.05 -7.07 14.36
CA GLU A 202 25.02 -6.58 15.28
C GLU A 202 23.78 -6.19 14.48
N ALA A 203 22.62 -6.72 14.87
CA ALA A 203 21.36 -6.56 14.15
C ALA A 203 20.22 -6.24 15.11
N CYS A 204 19.23 -5.47 14.62
CA CYS A 204 17.94 -5.34 15.27
C CYS A 204 17.24 -6.71 15.30
N ASP A 205 16.28 -6.87 16.21
CA ASP A 205 15.43 -8.05 16.24
C ASP A 205 14.41 -8.05 15.09
N PRO A 206 14.36 -9.08 14.22
CA PRO A 206 13.31 -9.19 13.20
C PRO A 206 11.90 -9.16 13.77
N TYR A 207 11.70 -9.63 15.00
CA TYR A 207 10.43 -9.64 15.70
C TYR A 207 10.25 -8.45 16.67
N ALA A 208 11.05 -7.39 16.56
CA ALA A 208 10.89 -6.19 17.36
C ALA A 208 9.45 -5.65 17.27
N ARG A 209 8.87 -5.29 18.41
CA ARG A 209 7.52 -4.70 18.51
C ARG A 209 7.56 -3.18 18.50
N THR A 210 8.71 -2.64 18.88
CA THR A 210 9.04 -1.22 18.77
C THR A 210 10.56 -1.06 18.76
N THR A 211 11.00 0.11 18.32
CA THR A 211 12.40 0.46 18.22
C THR A 211 12.66 1.88 18.73
N GLY A 212 13.91 2.20 18.97
CA GLY A 212 14.35 3.58 19.08
C GLY A 212 14.49 4.24 17.70
N VAL A 213 15.06 5.44 17.73
CA VAL A 213 15.24 6.29 16.55
C VAL A 213 15.95 5.54 15.41
N ASN A 214 15.47 5.73 14.18
CA ASN A 214 15.99 5.10 12.95
C ASN A 214 15.96 3.55 12.96
N GLY A 215 15.14 2.92 13.80
CA GLY A 215 14.86 1.48 13.74
C GLY A 215 16.06 0.55 14.04
N ARG A 216 17.12 1.03 14.72
CA ARG A 216 18.37 0.27 14.87
C ARG A 216 18.45 -0.61 16.11
N ARG A 217 17.80 -0.20 17.19
CA ARG A 217 17.72 -0.93 18.45
C ARG A 217 16.27 -1.23 18.76
N ALA A 218 15.93 -2.49 18.91
CA ALA A 218 14.63 -2.91 19.43
C ALA A 218 14.46 -2.49 20.89
N MET A 219 13.24 -2.33 21.36
CA MET A 219 12.94 -2.06 22.77
C MET A 219 12.04 -3.16 23.32
N VAL A 220 12.34 -3.63 24.52
CA VAL A 220 11.44 -4.47 25.31
C VAL A 220 10.28 -3.62 25.78
N ILE A 221 9.06 -4.06 25.53
CA ILE A 221 7.86 -3.27 25.76
C ILE A 221 6.75 -4.07 26.40
N ASP A 222 6.08 -3.46 27.37
CA ASP A 222 4.77 -3.84 27.87
C ASP A 222 3.70 -3.26 26.92
N LEU A 223 3.23 -4.06 25.98
CA LEU A 223 2.27 -3.60 24.96
C LEU A 223 0.93 -3.18 25.56
N ASP A 224 0.46 -3.88 26.62
CA ASP A 224 -0.81 -3.58 27.28
C ASP A 224 -0.79 -2.18 27.93
N SER A 225 0.40 -1.70 28.37
CA SER A 225 0.57 -0.34 28.92
C SER A 225 0.36 0.77 27.91
N THR A 226 0.40 0.45 26.61
CA THR A 226 0.22 1.40 25.51
C THR A 226 -1.22 1.52 25.03
N ASP A 227 -2.13 0.72 25.56
CA ASP A 227 -3.52 0.66 25.15
C ASP A 227 -4.28 1.95 25.49
N PRO A 228 -5.00 2.55 24.55
CA PRO A 228 -5.91 3.64 24.84
C PRO A 228 -7.13 3.13 25.63
N GLU A 229 -7.82 4.05 26.31
CA GLU A 229 -9.02 3.72 27.07
C GLU A 229 -10.07 2.98 26.21
N GLY A 230 -10.51 1.81 26.66
CA GLY A 230 -11.51 0.97 25.98
C GLY A 230 -10.95 0.13 24.83
N TRP A 231 -9.62 -0.04 24.74
CA TRP A 231 -8.96 -0.81 23.67
C TRP A 231 -9.44 -2.27 23.60
N ASP A 232 -9.57 -2.97 24.75
CA ASP A 232 -10.04 -4.37 24.79
C ASP A 232 -11.40 -4.61 24.13
N ALA A 233 -12.25 -3.57 24.07
CA ALA A 233 -13.58 -3.64 23.48
C ALA A 233 -13.64 -3.01 22.09
N ASP A 234 -12.52 -2.50 21.59
CA ASP A 234 -12.43 -1.85 20.31
C ASP A 234 -12.64 -2.84 19.16
N LYS A 235 -13.34 -2.39 18.14
CA LYS A 235 -13.64 -3.17 16.93
C LYS A 235 -13.92 -2.22 15.80
N GLY A 236 -13.40 -2.53 14.63
CA GLY A 236 -13.68 -1.77 13.43
C GLY A 236 -15.17 -1.62 13.14
N PRO A 237 -15.66 -0.43 12.80
CA PRO A 237 -17.09 -0.14 12.65
C PRO A 237 -17.75 -0.91 11.50
N HIS A 238 -16.98 -1.33 10.51
CA HIS A 238 -17.44 -2.10 9.33
C HIS A 238 -17.04 -3.57 9.37
N TYR A 239 -16.76 -4.10 10.55
CA TYR A 239 -16.26 -5.46 10.75
C TYR A 239 -17.16 -6.56 10.17
N ASP A 240 -18.48 -6.36 10.16
CA ASP A 240 -19.45 -7.36 9.68
C ASP A 240 -19.82 -7.17 8.18
N ASP A 241 -19.24 -6.18 7.51
CA ASP A 241 -19.54 -5.86 6.11
C ASP A 241 -18.75 -6.76 5.13
N ALA A 242 -19.29 -6.98 3.93
CA ALA A 242 -18.57 -7.63 2.85
C ALA A 242 -17.53 -6.68 2.23
N ILE A 243 -16.48 -7.21 1.60
CA ILE A 243 -15.46 -6.36 0.93
C ILE A 243 -16.09 -5.42 -0.12
N THR A 244 -17.17 -5.83 -0.80
CA THR A 244 -17.88 -5.00 -1.80
C THR A 244 -18.68 -3.86 -1.16
N ASP A 245 -18.90 -3.89 0.16
CA ASP A 245 -19.50 -2.81 0.94
C ASP A 245 -18.49 -1.72 1.29
N ALA A 246 -17.20 -2.04 1.26
CA ALA A 246 -16.16 -1.08 1.52
C ALA A 246 -16.11 0.00 0.43
N ILE A 247 -15.91 1.25 0.86
CA ILE A 247 -15.59 2.41 0.03
C ILE A 247 -14.28 2.94 0.58
N ILE A 248 -13.20 2.73 -0.17
CA ILE A 248 -11.83 2.88 0.31
C ILE A 248 -11.26 4.23 -0.12
N TYR A 249 -10.74 4.97 0.85
CA TYR A 249 -10.05 6.24 0.68
C TYR A 249 -8.56 6.06 0.96
N GLU A 250 -7.74 6.10 -0.08
CA GLU A 250 -6.29 5.93 0.04
C GLU A 250 -5.63 7.20 0.53
N LEU A 251 -4.91 7.14 1.64
CA LEU A 251 -4.41 8.31 2.36
C LEU A 251 -2.97 8.11 2.86
N HIS A 252 -2.14 9.13 2.67
CA HIS A 252 -0.83 9.23 3.33
C HIS A 252 -0.94 10.07 4.61
N VAL A 253 -0.35 9.59 5.71
CA VAL A 253 -0.43 10.24 7.04
C VAL A 253 -0.03 11.72 6.99
N ARG A 254 1.05 12.03 6.27
CA ARG A 254 1.59 13.38 6.19
C ARG A 254 0.74 14.29 5.26
N ASP A 255 0.27 13.78 4.12
CA ASP A 255 -0.45 14.55 3.11
C ASP A 255 -1.71 15.23 3.65
N LEU A 256 -2.41 14.54 4.56
CA LEU A 256 -3.66 15.03 5.16
C LEU A 256 -3.48 16.35 5.90
N SER A 257 -2.37 16.51 6.61
CA SER A 257 -2.27 17.49 7.70
C SER A 257 -1.20 18.56 7.53
N VAL A 258 -0.15 18.33 6.70
CA VAL A 258 1.02 19.22 6.66
C VAL A 258 0.73 20.59 6.05
N ASP A 259 -0.26 20.71 5.18
CA ASP A 259 -0.64 22.02 4.64
C ASP A 259 -1.11 22.96 5.74
N ASN A 260 -0.75 24.25 5.63
CA ASN A 260 -1.13 25.23 6.63
C ASN A 260 -2.63 25.48 6.70
N SER A 261 -3.34 25.24 5.61
CA SER A 261 -4.80 25.39 5.53
C SER A 261 -5.57 24.24 6.17
N SER A 262 -4.90 23.16 6.61
CA SER A 262 -5.57 22.03 7.26
C SER A 262 -6.19 22.36 8.63
N GLY A 263 -5.67 23.37 9.33
CA GLY A 263 -6.07 23.68 10.71
C GLY A 263 -5.63 22.66 11.75
N ILE A 264 -5.03 21.54 11.32
CA ILE A 264 -4.54 20.44 12.16
C ILE A 264 -3.26 20.88 12.89
N GLN A 265 -3.12 20.51 14.17
CA GLN A 265 -1.99 20.86 15.00
C GLN A 265 -0.86 19.83 14.91
N ASN A 266 -1.19 18.53 14.97
CA ASN A 266 -0.24 17.42 14.88
C ASN A 266 0.08 17.10 13.42
N LYS A 267 0.75 18.03 12.74
CA LYS A 267 1.05 17.96 11.31
C LYS A 267 1.99 16.80 10.97
N GLY A 268 1.57 15.92 10.04
CA GLY A 268 2.34 14.76 9.61
C GLY A 268 2.51 13.69 10.67
N LYS A 269 1.62 13.63 11.67
CA LYS A 269 1.67 12.70 12.78
C LYS A 269 0.41 11.81 12.83
N PHE A 270 0.52 10.64 13.46
CA PHE A 270 -0.61 9.74 13.69
C PHE A 270 -1.78 10.48 14.37
N LEU A 271 -1.50 11.27 15.39
CA LEU A 271 -2.52 12.03 16.11
C LEU A 271 -3.22 13.07 15.24
N GLY A 272 -2.58 13.55 14.17
CA GLY A 272 -3.19 14.50 13.24
C GLY A 272 -4.36 13.92 12.45
N LEU A 273 -4.41 12.58 12.28
CA LEU A 273 -5.50 11.91 11.57
C LEU A 273 -6.81 11.87 12.37
N ILE A 274 -6.74 12.07 13.67
CA ILE A 274 -7.89 11.97 14.58
C ILE A 274 -8.31 13.31 15.18
N GLU A 275 -7.65 14.40 14.80
CA GLU A 275 -8.10 15.74 15.21
C GLU A 275 -9.44 16.09 14.59
N THR A 276 -10.38 16.54 15.41
CA THR A 276 -11.74 16.97 15.01
C THR A 276 -11.94 18.47 15.17
N GLY A 277 -12.94 19.04 14.52
CA GLY A 277 -13.24 20.47 14.58
C GLY A 277 -12.26 21.34 13.81
N THR A 278 -11.42 20.75 12.97
CA THR A 278 -10.46 21.46 12.11
C THR A 278 -11.14 22.02 10.87
N THR A 279 -10.74 23.22 10.47
CA THR A 279 -11.32 23.91 9.30
C THR A 279 -10.23 24.65 8.55
N ASN A 280 -10.46 24.88 7.26
CA ASN A 280 -9.66 25.82 6.48
C ASN A 280 -10.00 27.29 6.80
N SER A 281 -9.41 28.22 6.09
CA SER A 281 -9.60 29.68 6.33
C SER A 281 -11.04 30.18 6.10
N ALA A 282 -11.84 29.49 5.30
CA ALA A 282 -13.25 29.83 5.06
C ALA A 282 -14.22 29.09 6.01
N GLY A 283 -13.71 28.27 6.93
CA GLY A 283 -14.52 27.51 7.87
C GLY A 283 -15.05 26.19 7.31
N VAL A 284 -14.52 25.72 6.16
CA VAL A 284 -14.83 24.39 5.59
C VAL A 284 -14.14 23.32 6.40
N PRO A 285 -14.83 22.24 6.82
CA PRO A 285 -14.21 21.12 7.54
C PRO A 285 -13.05 20.50 6.79
N THR A 286 -11.97 20.18 7.54
CA THR A 286 -10.75 19.54 7.01
C THR A 286 -10.45 18.26 7.77
N GLY A 287 -9.44 17.51 7.35
CA GLY A 287 -8.97 16.32 8.05
C GLY A 287 -10.07 15.28 8.28
N LEU A 288 -10.15 14.78 9.51
CA LEU A 288 -11.12 13.72 9.87
C LEU A 288 -12.57 14.13 9.61
N ASP A 289 -12.95 15.37 9.92
CA ASP A 289 -14.34 15.82 9.73
C ASP A 289 -14.72 15.89 8.24
N HIS A 290 -13.78 16.25 7.36
CA HIS A 290 -13.98 16.16 5.91
C HIS A 290 -14.23 14.72 5.45
N ILE A 291 -13.39 13.78 5.89
CA ILE A 291 -13.49 12.36 5.55
C ILE A 291 -14.80 11.76 6.05
N LYS A 292 -15.20 12.06 7.28
CA LYS A 292 -16.51 11.66 7.84
C LYS A 292 -17.68 12.17 7.02
N ASN A 293 -17.64 13.45 6.68
CA ASN A 293 -18.70 14.08 5.88
C ASN A 293 -18.75 13.52 4.46
N LEU A 294 -17.59 13.15 3.89
CA LEU A 294 -17.51 12.47 2.59
C LEU A 294 -18.22 11.11 2.61
N GLY A 295 -18.15 10.42 3.75
CA GLY A 295 -18.93 9.21 3.98
C GLY A 295 -18.24 7.92 3.56
N VAL A 296 -16.93 7.89 3.34
CA VAL A 296 -16.16 6.66 3.12
C VAL A 296 -16.24 5.73 4.33
N THR A 297 -16.02 4.45 4.11
CA THR A 297 -16.10 3.43 5.17
C THR A 297 -14.73 3.02 5.70
N HIS A 298 -13.72 3.07 4.83
CA HIS A 298 -12.37 2.62 5.14
C HIS A 298 -11.35 3.67 4.70
N ILE A 299 -10.32 3.87 5.52
CA ILE A 299 -9.09 4.54 5.12
C ILE A 299 -8.05 3.46 4.85
N HIS A 300 -7.45 3.50 3.67
CA HIS A 300 -6.23 2.77 3.35
C HIS A 300 -5.05 3.71 3.61
N LEU A 301 -4.31 3.45 4.68
CA LEU A 301 -3.10 4.20 5.01
C LEU A 301 -1.92 3.65 4.20
N LEU A 302 -1.21 4.51 3.47
CA LEU A 302 0.08 4.19 2.89
C LEU A 302 1.03 3.68 4.00
N PRO A 303 2.16 3.01 3.66
CA PRO A 303 2.96 2.31 4.65
C PRO A 303 3.21 3.14 5.91
N SER A 304 2.86 2.55 7.04
CA SER A 304 2.88 3.20 8.36
C SER A 304 3.65 2.41 9.42
N TYR A 305 4.33 1.32 9.00
CA TYR A 305 5.38 0.69 9.79
C TYR A 305 6.76 1.30 9.45
N ASP A 306 7.77 0.98 10.27
CA ASP A 306 9.12 1.54 10.22
C ASP A 306 9.81 1.32 8.88
N TYR A 307 10.18 2.41 8.22
CA TYR A 307 10.86 2.41 6.92
C TYR A 307 12.14 3.25 6.95
N GLY A 308 13.14 2.84 6.15
CA GLY A 308 14.53 3.28 6.31
C GLY A 308 14.90 4.59 5.63
N SER A 309 14.01 5.22 4.86
CA SER A 309 14.34 6.38 4.02
C SER A 309 14.21 7.74 4.72
N ILE A 310 13.65 7.79 5.92
CA ILE A 310 13.52 9.01 6.73
C ILE A 310 14.50 8.95 7.91
N ASP A 311 15.25 10.03 8.10
CA ASP A 311 16.07 10.21 9.29
C ASP A 311 15.19 10.76 10.42
N GLU A 312 14.77 9.88 11.33
CA GLU A 312 13.92 10.21 12.48
C GLU A 312 14.60 11.17 13.47
N ASP A 313 15.93 11.23 13.47
CA ASP A 313 16.72 12.14 14.32
C ASP A 313 16.69 13.58 13.78
N ASN A 314 16.34 13.75 12.49
CA ASN A 314 16.33 15.05 11.81
C ASN A 314 15.05 15.30 11.00
N LEU A 315 13.89 15.26 11.64
CA LEU A 315 12.60 15.50 11.01
C LEU A 315 12.36 16.95 10.54
N GLN A 316 13.30 17.87 10.84
CA GLN A 316 13.22 19.27 10.44
C GLN A 316 13.51 19.51 8.96
N ASP A 317 14.22 18.61 8.32
CA ASP A 317 14.69 18.75 6.92
C ASP A 317 13.64 18.46 5.85
N ASN A 318 12.36 18.38 6.25
CA ASN A 318 11.21 18.20 5.35
C ASN A 318 11.37 16.98 4.43
N ASN A 319 11.83 15.87 4.96
CA ASN A 319 11.99 14.62 4.24
C ASN A 319 10.62 13.95 4.08
N PHE A 320 10.14 13.86 2.84
CA PHE A 320 8.93 13.16 2.48
C PHE A 320 9.28 11.81 1.85
N ASN A 321 8.58 10.76 2.23
CA ASN A 321 8.59 9.49 1.52
C ASN A 321 7.22 8.82 1.67
N TRP A 322 6.79 8.05 0.66
CA TRP A 322 5.55 7.26 0.78
C TRP A 322 5.66 6.12 1.80
N GLY A 323 6.89 5.66 2.09
CA GLY A 323 7.13 4.59 3.06
C GLY A 323 7.30 3.18 2.47
N TYR A 324 7.42 3.03 1.15
CA TYR A 324 7.68 1.73 0.51
C TYR A 324 9.15 1.29 0.60
N ASP A 325 9.78 1.57 1.72
CA ASP A 325 11.18 1.27 2.02
C ASP A 325 11.30 0.52 3.36
N PRO A 326 10.68 -0.68 3.52
CA PRO A 326 10.50 -1.34 4.80
C PRO A 326 11.84 -1.70 5.47
N GLN A 327 11.93 -1.40 6.78
CA GLN A 327 13.08 -1.72 7.64
C GLN A 327 12.70 -2.66 8.78
N ASN A 328 11.63 -2.36 9.55
CA ASN A 328 11.13 -3.21 10.62
C ASN A 328 9.62 -3.42 10.47
N TYR A 329 9.21 -4.59 9.99
CA TYR A 329 7.81 -4.86 9.61
C TYR A 329 6.80 -4.87 10.76
N ASN A 330 7.24 -5.02 12.02
CA ASN A 330 6.35 -5.12 13.18
C ASN A 330 6.41 -3.90 14.09
N VAL A 331 6.93 -2.78 13.60
CA VAL A 331 7.16 -1.55 14.35
C VAL A 331 6.42 -0.41 13.68
N PRO A 332 5.60 0.40 14.39
CA PRO A 332 5.03 1.62 13.82
C PRO A 332 6.10 2.64 13.43
N GLU A 333 5.86 3.40 12.35
CA GLU A 333 6.79 4.41 11.84
C GLU A 333 7.04 5.53 12.86
N GLY A 334 8.30 5.78 13.17
CA GLY A 334 8.68 6.75 14.19
C GLY A 334 8.56 8.20 13.74
N SER A 335 8.73 8.50 12.46
CA SER A 335 8.56 9.88 11.95
C SER A 335 7.13 10.38 12.08
N TYR A 336 6.15 9.48 12.19
CA TYR A 336 4.74 9.81 12.40
C TYR A 336 4.36 9.92 13.89
N SER A 337 5.26 9.54 14.82
CA SER A 337 5.05 9.77 16.26
C SER A 337 5.51 11.16 16.69
N THR A 338 5.02 11.63 17.82
CA THR A 338 5.46 12.93 18.39
C THR A 338 6.85 12.86 19.02
N ASP A 339 7.32 11.67 19.39
CA ASP A 339 8.67 11.43 19.92
C ASP A 339 9.25 10.13 19.35
N PRO A 340 10.04 10.18 18.26
CA PRO A 340 10.66 9.01 17.66
C PRO A 340 11.77 8.37 18.51
N HIS A 341 12.33 9.10 19.50
CA HIS A 341 13.38 8.58 20.39
C HIS A 341 12.84 7.62 21.45
N ASN A 342 11.55 7.74 21.78
CA ASN A 342 10.88 6.87 22.73
C ASN A 342 10.00 5.84 21.98
N GLY A 343 10.44 4.59 21.96
CA GLY A 343 9.74 3.50 21.26
C GLY A 343 8.31 3.26 21.75
N GLU A 344 7.97 3.56 23.01
CA GLU A 344 6.60 3.43 23.54
C GLU A 344 5.63 4.41 22.87
N VAL A 345 6.11 5.64 22.56
CA VAL A 345 5.24 6.70 22.03
C VAL A 345 4.68 6.32 20.66
N ARG A 346 5.49 5.77 19.75
CA ARG A 346 5.03 5.38 18.41
C ARG A 346 3.94 4.29 18.47
N VAL A 347 4.06 3.32 19.38
CA VAL A 347 3.08 2.26 19.59
C VAL A 347 1.76 2.83 20.12
N LYS A 348 1.84 3.64 21.18
CA LYS A 348 0.69 4.26 21.82
C LYS A 348 -0.08 5.17 20.85
N GLU A 349 0.63 6.05 20.13
CA GLU A 349 -0.01 6.98 19.21
C GLU A 349 -0.63 6.28 17.99
N PHE A 350 -0.03 5.17 17.52
CA PHE A 350 -0.61 4.36 16.46
C PHE A 350 -1.93 3.70 16.94
N LYS A 351 -1.96 3.09 18.14
CA LYS A 351 -3.20 2.56 18.73
C LYS A 351 -4.25 3.67 18.95
N GLN A 352 -3.85 4.85 19.42
CA GLN A 352 -4.75 6.00 19.56
C GLN A 352 -5.34 6.44 18.22
N MET A 353 -4.56 6.43 17.16
CA MET A 353 -5.03 6.75 15.81
C MET A 353 -6.08 5.74 15.35
N ILE A 354 -5.80 4.44 15.45
CA ILE A 354 -6.76 3.38 15.08
C ILE A 354 -8.07 3.55 15.87
N LYS A 355 -7.95 3.62 17.20
CA LYS A 355 -9.12 3.80 18.09
C LYS A 355 -9.93 5.06 17.73
N GLY A 356 -9.23 6.17 17.46
CA GLY A 356 -9.88 7.42 17.08
C GLY A 356 -10.60 7.34 15.73
N LEU A 357 -10.08 6.61 14.76
CA LEU A 357 -10.75 6.35 13.47
C LEU A 357 -11.98 5.46 13.67
N HIS A 358 -11.86 4.36 14.43
CA HIS A 358 -12.98 3.46 14.77
C HIS A 358 -14.11 4.20 15.48
N ASP A 359 -13.80 5.00 16.50
CA ASP A 359 -14.78 5.81 17.25
C ASP A 359 -15.52 6.82 16.34
N ASN A 360 -14.94 7.16 15.19
CA ASN A 360 -15.52 8.05 14.21
C ASN A 360 -16.17 7.33 13.01
N GLY A 361 -16.34 6.00 13.08
CA GLY A 361 -17.06 5.22 12.09
C GLY A 361 -16.23 4.85 10.87
N ILE A 362 -14.91 4.80 10.98
CA ILE A 362 -13.97 4.53 9.89
C ILE A 362 -13.09 3.33 10.25
N SER A 363 -13.12 2.30 9.43
CA SER A 363 -12.22 1.14 9.50
C SER A 363 -10.87 1.46 8.85
N VAL A 364 -9.82 0.74 9.26
CA VAL A 364 -8.44 1.01 8.83
C VAL A 364 -7.84 -0.16 8.07
N ILE A 365 -7.34 0.14 6.88
CA ILE A 365 -6.56 -0.78 6.04
C ILE A 365 -5.11 -0.35 6.09
N MET A 366 -4.22 -1.27 6.40
CA MET A 366 -2.79 -1.04 6.42
C MET A 366 -2.14 -1.51 5.12
N ASP A 367 -1.33 -0.64 4.52
CA ASP A 367 -0.48 -1.01 3.39
C ASP A 367 0.76 -1.76 3.89
N VAL A 368 1.01 -2.95 3.34
CA VAL A 368 2.10 -3.83 3.74
C VAL A 368 2.99 -4.23 2.56
N VAL A 369 4.30 -4.06 2.72
CA VAL A 369 5.31 -4.20 1.65
C VAL A 369 6.21 -5.40 1.94
N TYR A 370 5.65 -6.61 1.93
CA TYR A 370 6.44 -7.82 2.19
C TYR A 370 7.24 -8.31 0.98
N ASN A 371 7.11 -7.66 -0.16
CA ASN A 371 7.74 -8.11 -1.40
C ASN A 371 9.24 -7.76 -1.49
N HIS A 372 9.73 -6.78 -0.75
CA HIS A 372 11.14 -6.37 -0.68
C HIS A 372 11.46 -5.68 0.64
N VAL A 373 12.73 -5.36 0.87
CA VAL A 373 13.22 -4.56 2.01
C VAL A 373 14.04 -3.38 1.51
N TYR A 374 14.16 -2.33 2.32
CA TYR A 374 14.91 -1.11 1.99
C TYR A 374 16.36 -1.42 1.61
N ASP A 375 17.09 -2.14 2.45
CA ASP A 375 18.45 -2.60 2.19
C ASP A 375 18.59 -4.09 2.52
N ALA A 376 18.64 -4.92 1.49
CA ALA A 376 18.73 -6.36 1.70
C ALA A 376 19.98 -6.80 2.50
N LYS A 377 21.09 -6.05 2.42
CA LYS A 377 22.31 -6.38 3.17
C LYS A 377 22.25 -5.92 4.63
N GLY A 378 21.62 -4.76 4.87
CA GLY A 378 21.41 -4.19 6.17
C GLY A 378 20.16 -4.69 6.90
N PHE A 379 19.30 -5.43 6.22
CA PHE A 379 18.09 -5.96 6.83
C PHE A 379 18.42 -6.99 7.92
N CYS A 380 17.86 -6.81 9.10
CA CYS A 380 18.19 -7.57 10.31
C CYS A 380 18.12 -9.08 10.10
N PHE A 381 17.10 -9.60 9.42
CA PHE A 381 16.97 -11.02 9.14
C PHE A 381 18.11 -11.55 8.24
N ASN A 382 18.50 -10.80 7.20
CA ASN A 382 19.64 -11.17 6.35
C ASN A 382 20.99 -10.97 7.04
N GLN A 383 21.10 -10.12 8.07
CA GLN A 383 22.30 -10.01 8.90
C GLN A 383 22.45 -11.22 9.82
N ILE A 384 21.33 -11.70 10.40
CA ILE A 384 21.30 -12.86 11.30
C ILE A 384 21.45 -14.18 10.53
N VAL A 385 20.78 -14.30 9.36
CA VAL A 385 20.85 -15.48 8.48
C VAL A 385 21.14 -15.03 7.05
N PRO A 386 22.42 -14.84 6.71
CA PRO A 386 22.84 -14.25 5.44
C PRO A 386 22.26 -14.95 4.21
N GLY A 387 21.54 -14.20 3.35
CA GLY A 387 20.96 -14.70 2.11
C GLY A 387 19.70 -15.57 2.25
N PHE A 388 19.12 -15.65 3.46
CA PHE A 388 17.92 -16.46 3.67
C PHE A 388 16.63 -15.71 3.27
N PHE A 389 16.46 -14.45 3.71
CA PHE A 389 15.20 -13.71 3.54
C PHE A 389 14.94 -13.31 2.09
N SER A 390 15.97 -12.98 1.34
CA SER A 390 15.85 -12.47 -0.02
C SER A 390 16.14 -13.54 -1.07
N ARG A 391 15.42 -13.50 -2.21
CA ARG A 391 15.68 -14.35 -3.37
C ARG A 391 17.02 -14.02 -4.00
N ILE A 392 17.76 -15.06 -4.35
CA ILE A 392 19.05 -14.93 -5.02
C ILE A 392 18.98 -15.62 -6.39
N THR A 393 19.37 -14.87 -7.42
CA THR A 393 19.42 -15.39 -8.80
C THR A 393 20.47 -16.49 -8.95
N PRO A 394 20.41 -17.31 -10.01
CA PRO A 394 21.46 -18.29 -10.32
C PRO A 394 22.85 -17.71 -10.50
N MET A 395 22.97 -16.38 -10.62
CA MET A 395 24.24 -15.65 -10.71
C MET A 395 24.72 -15.14 -9.35
N GLY A 396 23.99 -15.41 -8.27
CA GLY A 396 24.32 -14.99 -6.89
C GLY A 396 24.00 -13.52 -6.58
N ASN A 397 23.27 -12.82 -7.45
CA ASN A 397 22.76 -11.48 -7.17
C ASN A 397 21.37 -11.57 -6.53
N TYR A 398 20.93 -10.54 -5.83
CA TYR A 398 19.53 -10.46 -5.43
C TYR A 398 18.63 -10.41 -6.67
N SER A 399 17.51 -11.14 -6.63
CA SER A 399 16.40 -10.94 -7.56
C SER A 399 15.80 -9.56 -7.33
N ALA A 400 15.39 -8.87 -8.37
CA ALA A 400 14.91 -7.49 -8.29
C ALA A 400 13.68 -7.25 -9.18
N GLY A 401 12.73 -8.18 -9.15
CA GLY A 401 11.43 -8.04 -9.81
C GLY A 401 10.60 -6.87 -9.30
N SER A 402 10.79 -6.51 -8.02
CA SER A 402 10.22 -5.31 -7.40
C SER A 402 10.70 -4.00 -8.02
N GLY A 403 11.87 -4.00 -8.67
CA GLY A 403 12.56 -2.77 -9.08
C GLY A 403 13.30 -2.06 -7.94
N CYS A 404 13.19 -2.57 -6.69
CA CYS A 404 13.81 -2.00 -5.48
C CYS A 404 15.14 -2.67 -5.09
N GLY A 405 15.69 -3.52 -5.97
CA GLY A 405 17.01 -4.13 -5.79
C GLY A 405 17.02 -5.46 -5.04
N ASN A 406 15.89 -5.91 -4.52
CA ASN A 406 15.75 -7.21 -3.89
C ASN A 406 14.29 -7.67 -3.89
N ASP A 407 14.06 -8.99 -3.78
CA ASP A 407 12.76 -9.63 -3.66
C ASP A 407 12.77 -10.60 -2.48
N THR A 408 11.68 -10.68 -1.74
CA THR A 408 11.50 -11.57 -0.59
C THR A 408 11.27 -13.01 -1.02
N ALA A 409 11.96 -13.97 -0.39
CA ALA A 409 11.81 -15.39 -0.65
C ALA A 409 10.66 -15.99 0.16
N SER A 410 9.42 -15.57 -0.14
CA SER A 410 8.22 -15.94 0.62
C SER A 410 7.92 -17.44 0.62
N GLU A 411 8.38 -18.15 -0.39
CA GLU A 411 8.27 -19.60 -0.54
C GLU A 411 9.13 -20.41 0.46
N ARG A 412 9.99 -19.77 1.28
CA ARG A 412 10.75 -20.41 2.36
C ARG A 412 9.95 -20.41 3.66
N GLU A 413 9.88 -21.55 4.35
CA GLU A 413 8.99 -21.74 5.51
C GLU A 413 9.15 -20.68 6.61
N MET A 414 10.38 -20.27 6.97
CA MET A 414 10.58 -19.26 8.00
C MET A 414 10.33 -17.82 7.51
N VAL A 415 10.41 -17.57 6.21
CA VAL A 415 9.98 -16.28 5.63
C VAL A 415 8.45 -16.21 5.57
N LYS A 416 7.79 -17.27 5.10
CA LYS A 416 6.34 -17.42 5.14
C LYS A 416 5.81 -17.22 6.57
N LYS A 417 6.41 -17.94 7.54
CA LYS A 417 6.07 -17.77 8.96
C LYS A 417 6.20 -16.32 9.42
N TYR A 418 7.29 -15.65 9.06
CA TYR A 418 7.50 -14.26 9.44
C TYR A 418 6.41 -13.33 8.91
N ILE A 419 6.02 -13.49 7.64
CA ILE A 419 4.94 -12.72 7.01
C ILE A 419 3.59 -13.01 7.70
N VAL A 420 3.29 -14.29 7.92
CA VAL A 420 2.06 -14.73 8.59
C VAL A 420 1.97 -14.18 10.02
N ASP A 421 3.07 -14.31 10.80
CA ASP A 421 3.14 -13.80 12.17
C ASP A 421 2.97 -12.27 12.22
N SER A 422 3.59 -11.56 11.28
CA SER A 422 3.52 -10.10 11.17
C SER A 422 2.10 -9.61 10.90
N VAL A 423 1.41 -10.19 9.91
CA VAL A 423 0.03 -9.78 9.58
C VAL A 423 -0.93 -10.12 10.71
N ASN A 424 -0.78 -11.30 11.34
CA ASN A 424 -1.58 -11.65 12.52
C ASN A 424 -1.33 -10.67 13.68
N TYR A 425 -0.08 -10.26 13.92
CA TYR A 425 0.26 -9.29 14.96
C TYR A 425 -0.44 -7.94 14.72
N TRP A 426 -0.42 -7.41 13.51
CA TRP A 426 -1.13 -6.16 13.19
C TRP A 426 -2.65 -6.28 13.35
N ALA A 427 -3.22 -7.43 13.00
CA ALA A 427 -4.65 -7.67 13.20
C ALA A 427 -5.02 -7.85 14.68
N ASP A 428 -4.20 -8.60 15.44
CA ASP A 428 -4.47 -8.92 16.85
C ASP A 428 -4.20 -7.72 17.77
N GLU A 429 -3.04 -7.07 17.61
CA GLU A 429 -2.54 -6.04 18.54
C GLU A 429 -3.06 -4.64 18.22
N TYR A 430 -3.24 -4.33 16.93
CA TYR A 430 -3.65 -3.00 16.49
C TYR A 430 -5.06 -2.95 15.89
N HIS A 431 -5.80 -4.04 15.91
CA HIS A 431 -7.17 -4.13 15.43
C HIS A 431 -7.33 -3.65 13.96
N ILE A 432 -6.34 -3.93 13.12
CA ILE A 432 -6.37 -3.55 11.70
C ILE A 432 -7.48 -4.33 10.98
N ASP A 433 -8.36 -3.61 10.24
CA ASP A 433 -9.54 -4.16 9.57
C ASP A 433 -9.26 -4.69 8.17
N GLY A 434 -8.12 -4.36 7.60
CA GLY A 434 -7.74 -4.83 6.27
C GLY A 434 -6.28 -4.63 5.95
N PHE A 435 -5.80 -5.36 4.94
CA PHE A 435 -4.42 -5.28 4.47
C PHE A 435 -4.37 -5.13 2.96
N ARG A 436 -3.64 -4.11 2.48
CA ARG A 436 -3.25 -3.98 1.09
C ARG A 436 -1.80 -4.44 0.94
N PHE A 437 -1.59 -5.46 0.12
CA PHE A 437 -0.25 -5.96 -0.16
C PHE A 437 0.34 -5.26 -1.38
N ASP A 438 1.39 -4.52 -1.16
CA ASP A 438 2.23 -3.96 -2.21
C ASP A 438 2.82 -5.08 -3.04
N LEU A 439 2.78 -4.93 -4.38
CA LEU A 439 3.35 -5.87 -5.34
C LEU A 439 3.13 -7.35 -4.94
N VAL A 440 1.91 -7.72 -4.52
CA VAL A 440 1.58 -9.09 -4.09
C VAL A 440 1.92 -10.14 -5.16
N GLY A 441 1.97 -9.72 -6.43
CA GLY A 441 2.41 -10.55 -7.54
C GLY A 441 3.87 -11.05 -7.44
N LEU A 442 4.63 -10.63 -6.44
CA LEU A 442 5.95 -11.16 -6.09
C LEU A 442 5.91 -12.17 -4.92
N ILE A 443 4.79 -12.31 -4.24
CA ILE A 443 4.58 -13.25 -3.14
C ILE A 443 3.91 -14.53 -3.69
N ASP A 444 4.26 -15.67 -3.17
CA ASP A 444 3.65 -16.93 -3.58
C ASP A 444 2.23 -17.10 -3.02
N THR A 445 1.41 -17.86 -3.77
CA THR A 445 -0.01 -18.07 -3.44
C THR A 445 -0.22 -18.84 -2.14
N GLU A 446 0.72 -19.74 -1.76
CA GLU A 446 0.61 -20.51 -0.51
C GLU A 446 0.78 -19.60 0.70
N THR A 447 1.76 -18.69 0.66
CA THR A 447 1.98 -17.69 1.70
C THR A 447 0.75 -16.78 1.85
N ILE A 448 0.19 -16.26 0.75
CA ILE A 448 -1.01 -15.42 0.79
C ILE A 448 -2.21 -16.18 1.36
N ASN A 449 -2.44 -17.41 0.93
CA ASN A 449 -3.54 -18.22 1.46
C ASN A 449 -3.37 -18.55 2.95
N GLU A 450 -2.14 -18.80 3.43
CA GLU A 450 -1.90 -19.04 4.86
C GLU A 450 -2.10 -17.77 5.69
N VAL A 451 -1.68 -16.59 5.21
CA VAL A 451 -1.99 -15.30 5.83
C VAL A 451 -3.50 -15.10 5.96
N VAL A 452 -4.24 -15.20 4.85
CA VAL A 452 -5.70 -15.01 4.85
C VAL A 452 -6.39 -16.01 5.78
N LYS A 453 -5.99 -17.26 5.73
CA LYS A 453 -6.56 -18.34 6.53
C LYS A 453 -6.35 -18.09 8.03
N THR A 454 -5.12 -17.78 8.46
CA THR A 454 -4.78 -17.63 9.87
C THR A 454 -5.42 -16.39 10.48
N VAL A 455 -5.38 -15.25 9.78
CA VAL A 455 -6.05 -14.03 10.24
C VAL A 455 -7.56 -14.22 10.33
N LYS A 456 -8.18 -14.80 9.28
CA LYS A 456 -9.65 -14.99 9.27
C LYS A 456 -10.17 -16.03 10.28
N GLN A 457 -9.30 -16.83 10.89
CA GLN A 457 -9.70 -17.70 12.02
C GLN A 457 -10.11 -16.89 13.25
N LYS A 458 -9.48 -15.74 13.49
CA LYS A 458 -9.75 -14.83 14.61
C LYS A 458 -10.59 -13.63 14.18
N HIS A 459 -10.32 -13.12 12.98
CA HIS A 459 -10.87 -11.89 12.40
C HIS A 459 -11.52 -12.21 11.04
N PRO A 460 -12.69 -12.87 10.99
CA PRO A 460 -13.28 -13.45 9.78
C PRO A 460 -13.56 -12.45 8.67
N ASN A 461 -13.77 -11.19 9.02
CA ASN A 461 -14.17 -10.13 8.08
C ASN A 461 -13.06 -9.15 7.71
N VAL A 462 -11.82 -9.37 8.21
CA VAL A 462 -10.67 -8.60 7.74
C VAL A 462 -10.53 -8.76 6.22
N ILE A 463 -10.42 -7.63 5.52
CA ILE A 463 -10.33 -7.60 4.06
C ILE A 463 -8.88 -7.66 3.58
N PHE A 464 -8.66 -8.34 2.44
CA PHE A 464 -7.34 -8.50 1.84
C PHE A 464 -7.39 -8.12 0.38
N TYR A 465 -6.45 -7.27 -0.04
CA TYR A 465 -6.26 -6.98 -1.46
C TYR A 465 -4.83 -6.51 -1.74
N GLY A 466 -4.48 -6.40 -3.02
CA GLY A 466 -3.15 -5.94 -3.39
C GLY A 466 -2.90 -5.88 -4.90
N GLU A 467 -1.65 -5.65 -5.25
CA GLU A 467 -1.20 -5.47 -6.63
C GLU A 467 -0.69 -6.78 -7.23
N GLY A 468 -1.56 -7.46 -7.94
CA GLY A 468 -1.27 -8.75 -8.59
C GLY A 468 -0.59 -8.62 -9.96
N TRP A 469 0.37 -7.73 -10.12
CA TRP A 469 1.09 -7.54 -11.39
C TRP A 469 2.01 -8.71 -11.70
N THR A 470 2.15 -9.04 -12.98
CA THR A 470 3.14 -10.04 -13.41
C THR A 470 4.51 -9.37 -13.54
N MET A 471 5.45 -9.78 -12.71
CA MET A 471 6.81 -9.25 -12.66
C MET A 471 7.83 -10.38 -12.73
N ASP A 472 9.07 -10.05 -13.16
CA ASP A 472 10.14 -11.03 -13.33
C ASP A 472 10.92 -11.20 -12.02
N THR A 473 10.65 -12.28 -11.29
CA THR A 473 11.37 -12.68 -10.07
C THR A 473 11.80 -14.13 -10.12
N GLN A 474 12.80 -14.50 -9.33
CA GLN A 474 13.38 -15.85 -9.32
C GLN A 474 12.90 -16.62 -8.08
N LEU A 475 11.86 -17.42 -8.23
CA LEU A 475 11.47 -18.37 -7.18
C LEU A 475 12.63 -19.32 -6.86
N THR A 476 12.84 -19.57 -5.59
CA THR A 476 13.94 -20.44 -5.08
C THR A 476 13.49 -21.90 -4.92
N LYS A 477 12.19 -22.16 -5.00
CA LYS A 477 11.58 -23.49 -4.93
C LYS A 477 10.73 -23.77 -6.18
N GLU A 478 10.73 -25.01 -6.65
CA GLU A 478 9.87 -25.46 -7.72
C GLU A 478 8.45 -25.74 -7.20
N GLY A 479 7.46 -25.61 -8.08
CA GLY A 479 6.05 -25.90 -7.78
C GLY A 479 5.26 -24.77 -7.14
N TYR A 480 5.89 -23.67 -6.78
CA TYR A 480 5.23 -22.46 -6.26
C TYR A 480 4.73 -21.58 -7.39
N THR A 481 3.59 -20.94 -7.18
CA THR A 481 3.02 -19.93 -8.09
C THR A 481 2.91 -18.59 -7.38
N LEU A 482 3.01 -17.48 -8.14
CA LEU A 482 2.94 -16.13 -7.61
C LEU A 482 1.47 -15.64 -7.60
N ALA A 483 1.13 -14.79 -6.62
CA ALA A 483 -0.21 -14.23 -6.43
C ALA A 483 -0.54 -13.12 -7.44
N THR A 484 -0.50 -13.45 -8.72
CA THR A 484 -0.78 -12.53 -9.82
C THR A 484 -2.26 -12.57 -10.23
N GLN A 485 -2.72 -11.56 -10.99
CA GLN A 485 -4.06 -11.57 -11.58
C GLN A 485 -4.33 -12.86 -12.37
N ARG A 486 -3.33 -13.44 -13.03
CA ARG A 486 -3.47 -14.68 -13.81
C ARG A 486 -3.78 -15.89 -12.93
N ASN A 487 -3.35 -15.85 -11.68
CA ASN A 487 -3.50 -16.90 -10.69
C ASN A 487 -4.56 -16.55 -9.63
N SER A 488 -5.49 -15.64 -9.95
CA SER A 488 -6.53 -15.20 -9.02
C SER A 488 -7.44 -16.33 -8.51
N GLU A 489 -7.56 -17.42 -9.27
CA GLU A 489 -8.28 -18.62 -8.85
C GLU A 489 -7.62 -19.32 -7.67
N ASP A 490 -6.29 -19.21 -7.54
CA ASP A 490 -5.51 -19.82 -6.46
C ASP A 490 -5.56 -19.01 -5.16
N ILE A 491 -6.06 -17.75 -5.20
CA ILE A 491 -6.22 -16.86 -4.07
C ILE A 491 -7.67 -16.33 -3.96
N PRO A 492 -8.69 -17.18 -3.79
CA PRO A 492 -10.11 -16.81 -3.95
C PRO A 492 -10.61 -15.79 -2.92
N ASN A 493 -9.95 -15.64 -1.77
CA ASN A 493 -10.32 -14.72 -0.69
C ASN A 493 -9.44 -13.45 -0.65
N PHE A 494 -8.81 -13.13 -1.77
CA PHE A 494 -7.92 -11.99 -1.93
C PHE A 494 -8.31 -11.19 -3.17
N ALA A 495 -8.52 -9.88 -3.03
CA ALA A 495 -8.88 -9.02 -4.12
C ALA A 495 -7.64 -8.40 -4.78
N LEU A 496 -7.75 -8.02 -6.06
CA LEU A 496 -6.64 -7.44 -6.80
C LEU A 496 -7.07 -6.12 -7.48
N PHE A 497 -6.15 -5.18 -7.54
CA PHE A 497 -6.34 -3.95 -8.29
C PHE A 497 -6.63 -4.25 -9.77
N SER A 498 -7.63 -3.58 -10.33
CA SER A 498 -8.02 -3.72 -11.74
C SER A 498 -7.42 -2.60 -12.59
N ASP A 499 -6.28 -2.86 -13.21
CA ASP A 499 -5.70 -1.97 -14.23
C ASP A 499 -6.62 -1.84 -15.46
N THR A 500 -7.43 -2.86 -15.73
CA THR A 500 -8.38 -2.86 -16.84
C THR A 500 -9.39 -1.72 -16.73
N ILE A 501 -9.98 -1.51 -15.54
CA ILE A 501 -10.95 -0.41 -15.36
C ILE A 501 -10.23 0.95 -15.27
N ARG A 502 -9.11 1.01 -14.57
CA ARG A 502 -8.30 2.22 -14.47
C ARG A 502 -7.95 2.78 -15.85
N ASP A 503 -7.37 1.93 -16.70
CA ASP A 503 -6.92 2.33 -18.03
C ASP A 503 -8.09 2.58 -18.98
N ALA A 504 -9.19 1.87 -18.81
CA ALA A 504 -10.42 2.14 -19.59
C ALA A 504 -11.02 3.51 -19.24
N ILE A 505 -11.04 3.89 -17.97
CA ILE A 505 -11.59 5.20 -17.53
C ILE A 505 -10.69 6.34 -17.98
N ARG A 506 -9.42 6.36 -17.56
CA ARG A 506 -8.52 7.52 -17.69
C ARG A 506 -7.56 7.48 -18.87
N GLY A 507 -7.51 6.35 -19.59
CA GLY A 507 -6.54 6.09 -20.65
C GLY A 507 -5.31 5.31 -20.15
N PRO A 508 -4.57 4.64 -21.09
CA PRO A 508 -3.49 3.73 -20.75
C PRO A 508 -2.30 4.43 -20.10
N MET A 509 -1.64 3.75 -19.18
CA MET A 509 -0.42 4.25 -18.53
C MET A 509 0.74 4.49 -19.50
N THR A 510 0.83 3.69 -20.55
CA THR A 510 1.92 3.76 -21.54
C THR A 510 1.87 5.01 -22.43
N ASN A 511 0.73 5.71 -22.46
CA ASN A 511 0.57 6.95 -23.22
C ASN A 511 -0.32 7.95 -22.45
N VAL A 512 0.32 8.82 -21.68
CA VAL A 512 -0.35 9.79 -20.81
C VAL A 512 -1.15 10.88 -21.53
N THR A 513 -0.99 11.04 -22.83
CA THR A 513 -1.77 11.98 -23.64
C THR A 513 -2.96 11.33 -24.36
N GLN A 514 -3.12 10.04 -24.25
CA GLN A 514 -4.26 9.32 -24.85
C GLN A 514 -5.48 9.43 -23.94
N PRO A 515 -6.60 10.01 -24.40
CA PRO A 515 -7.83 10.06 -23.62
C PRO A 515 -8.37 8.66 -23.30
N GLY A 516 -8.92 8.50 -22.11
CA GLY A 516 -9.72 7.33 -21.73
C GLY A 516 -11.21 7.56 -22.00
N TYR A 517 -12.05 6.64 -21.53
CA TYR A 517 -13.52 6.73 -21.75
C TYR A 517 -14.12 8.02 -21.19
N CYS A 518 -13.77 8.40 -19.95
CA CYS A 518 -14.31 9.61 -19.31
C CYS A 518 -13.95 10.91 -20.04
N SER A 519 -12.91 10.89 -20.86
CA SER A 519 -12.42 12.03 -21.65
C SER A 519 -12.63 11.87 -23.17
N GLY A 520 -13.62 11.04 -23.56
CA GLY A 520 -14.05 10.88 -24.96
C GLY A 520 -13.17 9.92 -25.78
N GLY A 521 -12.25 9.19 -25.16
CA GLY A 521 -11.43 8.17 -25.81
C GLY A 521 -12.26 7.02 -26.36
N SER A 522 -11.89 6.51 -27.53
CA SER A 522 -12.58 5.41 -28.20
C SER A 522 -11.93 4.05 -27.92
N GLY A 523 -12.72 2.96 -28.07
CA GLY A 523 -12.25 1.59 -27.94
C GLY A 523 -12.31 1.00 -26.53
N PHE A 524 -12.69 1.78 -25.52
CA PHE A 524 -12.71 1.34 -24.11
C PHE A 524 -14.06 0.75 -23.66
N GLY A 525 -15.14 0.93 -24.43
CA GLY A 525 -16.50 0.54 -24.02
C GLY A 525 -16.63 -0.92 -23.59
N GLY A 526 -15.94 -1.85 -24.26
CA GLY A 526 -15.95 -3.28 -23.89
C GLY A 526 -15.35 -3.53 -22.49
N ASN A 527 -14.25 -2.85 -22.18
CA ASN A 527 -13.61 -2.94 -20.87
C ASN A 527 -14.50 -2.31 -19.78
N ILE A 528 -15.11 -1.15 -20.06
CA ILE A 528 -16.08 -0.55 -19.11
C ILE A 528 -17.24 -1.51 -18.84
N VAL A 529 -17.77 -2.18 -19.86
CA VAL A 529 -18.88 -3.16 -19.69
C VAL A 529 -18.47 -4.34 -18.81
N SER A 530 -17.30 -4.94 -19.04
CA SER A 530 -16.82 -6.06 -18.20
C SER A 530 -16.53 -5.64 -16.78
N CYS A 531 -15.89 -4.48 -16.60
CA CYS A 531 -15.52 -3.94 -15.29
C CYS A 531 -16.73 -3.41 -14.51
N PHE A 532 -17.76 -2.86 -15.18
CA PHE A 532 -19.01 -2.49 -14.53
C PHE A 532 -19.66 -3.69 -13.84
N LYS A 533 -19.54 -4.88 -14.41
CA LYS A 533 -19.96 -6.14 -13.79
C LYS A 533 -18.99 -6.67 -12.72
N GLY A 534 -17.91 -5.94 -12.41
CA GLY A 534 -16.88 -6.37 -11.45
C GLY A 534 -16.11 -7.61 -11.87
N MET A 535 -16.09 -7.96 -13.18
CA MET A 535 -15.50 -9.19 -13.68
C MET A 535 -14.65 -8.93 -14.93
N PRO A 536 -13.48 -8.29 -14.79
CA PRO A 536 -12.45 -8.32 -15.84
C PRO A 536 -12.02 -9.76 -16.12
N SER A 537 -11.36 -10.01 -17.25
CA SER A 537 -11.12 -11.36 -17.78
C SER A 537 -10.36 -12.32 -16.84
N TRP A 538 -9.60 -11.79 -15.89
CA TRP A 538 -8.86 -12.55 -14.90
C TRP A 538 -9.65 -12.84 -13.61
N CYS A 539 -10.74 -12.12 -13.37
CA CYS A 539 -11.49 -12.15 -12.11
C CYS A 539 -12.64 -13.16 -12.16
N LYS A 540 -12.96 -13.81 -11.07
CA LYS A 540 -14.02 -14.83 -10.96
C LYS A 540 -15.26 -14.34 -10.25
N THR A 541 -15.12 -13.40 -9.31
CA THR A 541 -16.22 -12.81 -8.55
C THR A 541 -15.99 -11.33 -8.36
N PRO A 542 -17.04 -10.50 -8.19
CA PRO A 542 -16.88 -9.09 -7.90
C PRO A 542 -16.05 -8.80 -6.64
N SER A 543 -16.07 -9.71 -5.66
CA SER A 543 -15.31 -9.60 -4.43
C SER A 543 -13.78 -9.63 -4.62
N GLN A 544 -13.30 -10.06 -5.80
CA GLN A 544 -11.88 -10.08 -6.13
C GLN A 544 -11.39 -8.81 -6.85
N THR A 545 -12.22 -7.79 -7.02
CA THR A 545 -11.89 -6.62 -7.83
C THR A 545 -11.86 -5.34 -7.02
N ILE A 546 -10.72 -4.64 -7.02
CA ILE A 546 -10.61 -3.26 -6.58
C ILE A 546 -10.70 -2.34 -7.80
N ASN A 547 -11.75 -1.53 -7.85
CA ASN A 547 -12.01 -0.58 -8.93
C ASN A 547 -11.51 0.81 -8.53
N TYR A 548 -10.73 1.45 -9.41
CA TYR A 548 -10.17 2.76 -9.17
C TYR A 548 -9.90 3.51 -10.47
N ALA A 549 -9.82 4.83 -10.40
CA ALA A 549 -9.37 5.67 -11.50
C ALA A 549 -7.95 6.20 -11.27
N SER A 550 -7.58 6.47 -10.02
CA SER A 550 -6.23 6.83 -9.59
C SER A 550 -5.93 6.29 -8.18
N CYS A 551 -4.64 6.20 -7.87
CA CYS A 551 -4.09 5.91 -6.55
C CYS A 551 -2.84 6.78 -6.36
N HIS A 552 -2.05 6.54 -5.29
CA HIS A 552 -0.80 7.27 -5.06
C HIS A 552 0.18 7.16 -6.23
N ASP A 553 0.20 5.97 -6.88
CA ASP A 553 1.05 5.68 -8.04
C ASP A 553 0.60 6.40 -9.30
N ASN A 554 1.58 6.85 -10.09
CA ASN A 554 1.38 7.58 -11.34
C ASN A 554 0.75 8.97 -11.14
N HIS A 555 0.16 9.54 -12.19
CA HIS A 555 -0.46 10.85 -12.11
C HIS A 555 -1.79 10.80 -11.34
N ALA A 556 -2.07 11.82 -10.55
CA ALA A 556 -3.41 12.06 -10.01
C ALA A 556 -4.44 12.13 -11.14
N LEU A 557 -5.70 11.76 -10.86
CA LEU A 557 -6.75 11.68 -11.89
C LEU A 557 -6.91 12.98 -12.67
N PHE A 558 -6.97 14.12 -11.97
CA PHE A 558 -7.17 15.42 -12.62
C PHE A 558 -5.99 15.85 -13.48
N ASP A 559 -4.75 15.56 -13.05
CA ASP A 559 -3.54 15.79 -13.84
C ASP A 559 -3.55 14.93 -15.10
N ARG A 560 -3.91 13.64 -14.96
CA ARG A 560 -3.98 12.70 -16.08
C ARG A 560 -5.01 13.13 -17.12
N ILE A 561 -6.19 13.58 -16.68
CA ILE A 561 -7.24 14.15 -17.54
C ILE A 561 -6.71 15.42 -18.23
N THR A 562 -6.07 16.31 -17.48
CA THR A 562 -5.51 17.57 -18.03
C THR A 562 -4.50 17.32 -19.15
N MET A 563 -3.61 16.33 -18.97
CA MET A 563 -2.62 15.97 -19.99
C MET A 563 -3.24 15.32 -21.22
N ALA A 564 -4.32 14.55 -21.05
CA ALA A 564 -5.01 13.88 -22.13
C ALA A 564 -5.95 14.81 -22.93
N THR A 565 -6.34 15.95 -22.33
CA THR A 565 -7.31 16.89 -22.93
C THR A 565 -6.82 18.35 -22.84
N PRO A 566 -5.70 18.69 -23.51
CA PRO A 566 -5.08 20.01 -23.38
C PRO A 566 -6.00 21.15 -23.84
N ASP A 567 -6.91 20.90 -24.78
CA ASP A 567 -7.83 21.88 -25.35
C ASP A 567 -9.18 21.99 -24.63
N ALA A 568 -9.45 21.10 -23.64
CA ALA A 568 -10.70 21.14 -22.88
C ALA A 568 -10.72 22.29 -21.87
N THR A 569 -11.92 22.80 -21.57
CA THR A 569 -12.11 23.79 -20.50
C THR A 569 -11.84 23.18 -19.12
N PHE A 570 -11.70 24.00 -18.10
CA PHE A 570 -11.56 23.51 -16.72
C PHE A 570 -12.85 22.78 -16.30
N GLU A 571 -14.01 23.33 -16.61
CA GLU A 571 -15.32 22.78 -16.34
C GLU A 571 -15.53 21.41 -17.00
N ASP A 572 -15.10 21.23 -18.26
CA ASP A 572 -15.16 19.94 -18.95
C ASP A 572 -14.27 18.90 -18.25
N ARG A 573 -13.08 19.30 -17.77
CA ARG A 573 -12.19 18.41 -17.01
C ARG A 573 -12.79 18.03 -15.66
N VAL A 574 -13.48 18.95 -14.98
CA VAL A 574 -14.25 18.63 -13.76
C VAL A 574 -15.35 17.61 -14.07
N ARG A 575 -16.09 17.77 -15.17
CA ARG A 575 -17.09 16.78 -15.60
C ARG A 575 -16.47 15.41 -15.92
N MET A 576 -15.28 15.38 -16.54
CA MET A 576 -14.53 14.14 -16.79
C MET A 576 -14.13 13.45 -15.49
N ASN A 577 -13.68 14.20 -14.47
CA ASN A 577 -13.36 13.70 -13.15
C ASN A 577 -14.59 13.10 -12.46
N ASN A 578 -15.72 13.82 -12.49
CA ASN A 578 -16.98 13.36 -11.91
C ASN A 578 -17.52 12.11 -12.62
N LEU A 579 -17.41 12.04 -13.96
CA LEU A 579 -17.77 10.84 -14.72
C LEU A 579 -16.91 9.64 -14.37
N ALA A 580 -15.59 9.84 -14.18
CA ALA A 580 -14.68 8.78 -13.73
C ALA A 580 -15.11 8.24 -12.36
N ALA A 581 -15.39 9.13 -11.40
CA ALA A 581 -15.88 8.75 -10.08
C ALA A 581 -17.23 8.00 -10.16
N ALA A 582 -18.17 8.47 -10.98
CA ALA A 582 -19.47 7.81 -11.16
C ALA A 582 -19.32 6.39 -11.72
N ILE A 583 -18.40 6.16 -12.67
CA ILE A 583 -18.10 4.82 -13.19
C ILE A 583 -17.57 3.91 -12.07
N VAL A 584 -16.61 4.38 -11.27
CA VAL A 584 -16.03 3.61 -10.16
C VAL A 584 -17.11 3.29 -9.12
N MET A 585 -17.89 4.29 -8.67
CA MET A 585 -18.85 4.16 -7.58
C MET A 585 -20.10 3.36 -7.94
N THR A 586 -20.46 3.27 -9.22
CA THR A 586 -21.64 2.51 -9.66
C THR A 586 -21.31 1.12 -10.19
N SER A 587 -20.04 0.79 -10.39
CA SER A 587 -19.59 -0.55 -10.79
C SER A 587 -19.67 -1.56 -9.63
N GLN A 588 -19.86 -2.83 -9.97
CA GLN A 588 -19.71 -3.95 -9.04
C GLN A 588 -18.23 -4.10 -8.62
N GLY A 589 -17.98 -4.71 -7.46
CA GLY A 589 -16.65 -4.78 -6.85
C GLY A 589 -16.43 -3.66 -5.84
N THR A 590 -15.22 -3.51 -5.36
CA THR A 590 -14.87 -2.57 -4.29
C THR A 590 -14.28 -1.29 -4.86
N PRO A 591 -14.91 -0.11 -4.64
CA PRO A 591 -14.37 1.17 -5.08
C PRO A 591 -13.23 1.65 -4.19
N LEU A 592 -12.18 2.16 -4.82
CA LEU A 592 -11.08 2.87 -4.19
C LEU A 592 -10.81 4.18 -4.94
N PHE A 593 -10.48 5.25 -4.22
CA PHE A 593 -9.99 6.48 -4.81
C PHE A 593 -8.96 7.16 -3.91
N GLN A 594 -8.05 7.90 -4.54
CA GLN A 594 -6.98 8.61 -3.86
C GLN A 594 -7.51 9.82 -3.09
N ALA A 595 -7.02 10.05 -1.89
CA ALA A 595 -7.33 11.25 -1.11
C ALA A 595 -7.07 12.53 -1.89
N GLY A 596 -8.09 13.39 -1.96
CA GLY A 596 -8.08 14.62 -2.73
C GLY A 596 -8.61 14.50 -4.17
N GLU A 597 -8.92 13.30 -4.66
CA GLU A 597 -9.57 13.14 -5.97
C GLU A 597 -10.92 13.87 -6.02
N GLU A 598 -11.65 13.85 -4.91
CA GLU A 598 -12.90 14.55 -4.68
C GLU A 598 -12.76 16.08 -4.62
N MET A 599 -11.55 16.59 -4.57
CA MET A 599 -11.22 18.01 -4.59
C MET A 599 -10.17 18.34 -5.68
N LEU A 600 -10.20 17.58 -6.79
CA LEU A 600 -9.39 17.78 -7.98
C LEU A 600 -7.88 17.83 -7.71
N ARG A 601 -7.40 16.92 -6.85
CA ARG A 601 -5.97 16.84 -6.47
C ARG A 601 -5.06 16.89 -7.68
N SER A 602 -4.03 17.74 -7.59
CA SER A 602 -3.00 17.92 -8.60
C SER A 602 -1.62 17.96 -7.96
N LYS A 603 -0.63 17.39 -8.67
CA LYS A 603 0.78 17.33 -8.25
C LYS A 603 1.69 18.09 -9.24
N PRO A 604 1.53 19.41 -9.37
CA PRO A 604 2.28 20.19 -10.35
C PRO A 604 3.74 20.33 -9.94
N LEU A 605 4.64 20.26 -10.94
CA LEU A 605 6.06 20.52 -10.80
C LEU A 605 6.42 21.95 -11.25
N PRO A 606 7.55 22.52 -10.78
CA PRO A 606 7.95 23.89 -11.12
C PRO A 606 8.17 24.15 -12.62
N ASP A 607 8.39 23.12 -13.42
CA ASP A 607 8.57 23.22 -14.88
C ASP A 607 7.25 23.19 -15.65
N GLY A 608 6.10 23.12 -14.95
CA GLY A 608 4.77 23.08 -15.55
C GLY A 608 4.30 21.69 -15.96
N THR A 609 5.05 20.65 -15.63
CA THR A 609 4.62 19.24 -15.76
C THR A 609 3.96 18.76 -14.48
N TYR A 610 3.51 17.50 -14.45
CA TYR A 610 2.90 16.87 -13.27
C TYR A 610 3.73 15.69 -12.80
N ASP A 611 3.83 15.53 -11.49
CA ASP A 611 4.60 14.43 -10.90
C ASP A 611 3.82 13.11 -10.97
N HIS A 612 4.45 12.11 -11.58
CA HIS A 612 3.89 10.76 -11.72
C HIS A 612 4.52 9.76 -10.75
N ASN A 613 5.56 10.18 -10.01
CA ASN A 613 6.29 9.33 -9.09
C ASN A 613 6.78 10.15 -7.88
N SER A 614 5.81 10.69 -7.15
CA SER A 614 6.04 11.69 -6.11
C SER A 614 6.48 11.10 -4.76
N TYR A 615 7.02 9.85 -4.73
CA TYR A 615 7.34 9.12 -3.50
C TYR A 615 8.29 9.86 -2.55
N LYS A 616 9.12 10.74 -3.06
CA LYS A 616 10.06 11.59 -2.30
C LYS A 616 9.97 13.07 -2.68
N SER A 617 8.91 13.46 -3.38
CA SER A 617 8.67 14.88 -3.69
C SER A 617 8.25 15.64 -2.44
N PRO A 618 8.53 16.95 -2.36
CA PRO A 618 8.25 17.71 -1.15
C PRO A 618 6.75 17.78 -0.83
N ASP A 619 6.43 18.11 0.41
CA ASP A 619 5.06 18.31 0.88
C ASP A 619 4.23 19.22 -0.04
N SER A 620 4.82 20.28 -0.59
CA SER A 620 4.12 21.21 -1.51
C SER A 620 3.56 20.56 -2.78
N VAL A 621 4.09 19.37 -3.16
CA VAL A 621 3.58 18.57 -4.27
C VAL A 621 2.53 17.59 -3.78
N ASN A 622 2.77 16.96 -2.61
CA ASN A 622 1.97 15.83 -2.12
C ASN A 622 0.79 16.22 -1.23
N ASN A 623 0.85 17.34 -0.51
CA ASN A 623 -0.18 17.74 0.45
C ASN A 623 -1.56 17.98 -0.15
N LEU A 624 -2.60 17.76 0.65
CA LEU A 624 -3.96 18.16 0.34
C LEU A 624 -4.10 19.68 0.57
N LYS A 625 -4.54 20.40 -0.46
CA LYS A 625 -4.67 21.87 -0.45
C LYS A 625 -6.08 22.27 -0.04
N TRP A 626 -6.34 22.29 1.26
CA TRP A 626 -7.68 22.47 1.81
C TRP A 626 -8.38 23.78 1.41
N ASN A 627 -7.64 24.85 1.12
CA ASN A 627 -8.22 26.09 0.63
C ASN A 627 -8.76 25.99 -0.82
N ASP A 628 -8.45 24.93 -1.58
CA ASP A 628 -9.06 24.72 -2.89
C ASP A 628 -10.58 24.54 -2.79
N LEU A 629 -11.08 24.01 -1.67
CA LEU A 629 -12.51 23.88 -1.37
C LEU A 629 -13.23 25.23 -1.17
N ASP A 630 -12.54 26.34 -1.12
CA ASP A 630 -13.15 27.70 -1.13
C ASP A 630 -13.67 28.07 -2.52
N GLN A 631 -13.28 27.34 -3.56
CA GLN A 631 -13.71 27.54 -4.93
C GLN A 631 -14.93 26.66 -5.24
N GLU A 632 -15.95 27.24 -5.90
CA GLU A 632 -17.24 26.60 -6.15
C GLU A 632 -17.10 25.23 -6.85
N LEU A 633 -16.34 25.13 -7.94
CA LEU A 633 -16.21 23.88 -8.70
C LEU A 633 -15.50 22.76 -7.91
N TYR A 634 -14.58 23.09 -7.01
CA TYR A 634 -13.93 22.12 -6.12
C TYR A 634 -14.92 21.61 -5.05
N MET A 635 -15.69 22.52 -4.46
CA MET A 635 -16.72 22.19 -3.49
C MET A 635 -17.87 21.38 -4.13
N ASP A 636 -18.27 21.70 -5.35
CA ASP A 636 -19.29 20.95 -6.08
C ASP A 636 -18.82 19.55 -6.45
N THR A 637 -17.52 19.39 -6.82
CA THR A 637 -16.89 18.06 -7.00
C THR A 637 -16.95 17.26 -5.71
N TYR A 638 -16.58 17.86 -4.56
CA TYR A 638 -16.67 17.20 -3.26
C TYR A 638 -18.10 16.74 -2.95
N ARG A 639 -19.09 17.60 -3.16
CA ARG A 639 -20.52 17.25 -2.96
C ARG A 639 -20.97 16.12 -3.90
N TYR A 640 -20.48 16.12 -5.12
CA TYR A 640 -20.79 15.08 -6.09
C TYR A 640 -20.26 13.71 -5.65
N TYR A 641 -18.99 13.63 -5.17
CA TYR A 641 -18.42 12.41 -4.58
C TYR A 641 -19.22 11.96 -3.35
N GLN A 642 -19.54 12.88 -2.46
CA GLN A 642 -20.38 12.61 -1.28
C GLN A 642 -21.72 11.99 -1.69
N GLY A 643 -22.38 12.55 -2.68
CA GLY A 643 -23.65 12.04 -3.19
C GLY A 643 -23.53 10.67 -3.87
N LEU A 644 -22.45 10.40 -4.61
CA LEU A 644 -22.16 9.08 -5.20
C LEU A 644 -21.98 8.02 -4.11
N ILE A 645 -21.25 8.34 -3.05
CA ILE A 645 -21.03 7.46 -1.90
C ILE A 645 -22.35 7.17 -1.18
N GLU A 646 -23.14 8.19 -0.92
CA GLU A 646 -24.46 8.07 -0.29
C GLU A 646 -25.38 7.18 -1.13
N PHE A 647 -25.41 7.38 -2.45
CA PHE A 647 -26.18 6.58 -3.38
C PHE A 647 -25.76 5.11 -3.38
N ARG A 648 -24.45 4.82 -3.48
CA ARG A 648 -23.92 3.46 -3.43
C ARG A 648 -24.30 2.73 -2.14
N LYS A 649 -24.21 3.42 -0.99
CA LYS A 649 -24.62 2.85 0.31
C LYS A 649 -26.11 2.52 0.36
N ALA A 650 -26.94 3.35 -0.24
CA ALA A 650 -28.38 3.16 -0.26
C ALA A 650 -28.84 2.03 -1.20
N HIS A 651 -28.03 1.66 -2.20
CA HIS A 651 -28.39 0.69 -3.25
C HIS A 651 -27.53 -0.57 -3.24
N PRO A 652 -27.92 -1.62 -2.48
CA PRO A 652 -27.18 -2.89 -2.40
C PRO A 652 -27.02 -3.61 -3.76
N ALA A 653 -27.86 -3.34 -4.74
CA ALA A 653 -27.72 -3.86 -6.11
C ALA A 653 -26.39 -3.48 -6.79
N LEU A 654 -25.68 -2.46 -6.29
CA LEU A 654 -24.34 -2.06 -6.76
C LEU A 654 -23.20 -2.81 -6.05
N ARG A 655 -23.52 -3.70 -5.10
CA ARG A 655 -22.54 -4.32 -4.20
C ARG A 655 -22.68 -5.85 -4.11
N MET A 656 -23.09 -6.46 -5.23
CA MET A 656 -23.22 -7.93 -5.33
C MET A 656 -21.86 -8.61 -5.19
N THR A 657 -21.84 -9.76 -4.53
CA THR A 657 -20.64 -10.60 -4.35
C THR A 657 -20.63 -11.84 -5.22
N ASP A 658 -21.79 -12.24 -5.72
CA ASP A 658 -22.01 -13.47 -6.48
C ASP A 658 -21.96 -13.21 -8.01
N ALA A 659 -21.12 -13.96 -8.70
CA ALA A 659 -20.88 -13.77 -10.13
C ALA A 659 -22.09 -14.17 -11.02
N GLU A 660 -22.82 -15.23 -10.64
CA GLU A 660 -24.00 -15.67 -11.39
C GLU A 660 -25.10 -14.62 -11.25
N GLN A 661 -25.31 -14.13 -10.02
CA GLN A 661 -26.25 -13.06 -9.73
C GLN A 661 -25.97 -11.81 -10.57
N VAL A 662 -24.70 -11.38 -10.65
CA VAL A 662 -24.30 -10.23 -11.47
C VAL A 662 -24.57 -10.46 -12.97
N GLN A 663 -24.25 -11.66 -13.48
CA GLN A 663 -24.47 -11.99 -14.90
C GLN A 663 -25.96 -11.98 -15.28
N GLU A 664 -26.81 -12.48 -14.40
CA GLU A 664 -28.26 -12.53 -14.60
C GLU A 664 -28.92 -11.15 -14.47
N ALA A 665 -28.50 -10.38 -13.45
CA ALA A 665 -29.12 -9.11 -13.07
C ALA A 665 -28.72 -7.93 -13.93
N ILE A 666 -27.55 -7.92 -14.57
CA ILE A 666 -27.02 -6.75 -15.27
C ILE A 666 -27.05 -6.94 -16.77
N THR A 667 -27.85 -6.13 -17.45
CA THR A 667 -27.88 -6.04 -18.91
C THR A 667 -27.19 -4.77 -19.38
N ALA A 668 -26.12 -4.92 -20.17
CA ALA A 668 -25.43 -3.78 -20.78
C ALA A 668 -26.09 -3.43 -22.13
N ILE A 669 -26.30 -2.15 -22.35
CA ILE A 669 -26.87 -1.55 -23.56
C ILE A 669 -25.85 -0.59 -24.15
N THR A 670 -25.43 -0.85 -25.38
CA THR A 670 -24.44 -0.03 -26.08
C THR A 670 -25.11 0.73 -27.21
N ASP A 671 -24.98 2.04 -27.25
CA ASP A 671 -25.39 2.84 -28.39
C ASP A 671 -24.19 3.11 -29.31
N SER A 672 -24.16 2.46 -30.45
CA SER A 672 -23.09 2.59 -31.44
C SER A 672 -23.01 3.99 -32.08
N LYS A 673 -24.05 4.82 -31.94
CA LYS A 673 -24.07 6.17 -32.50
C LYS A 673 -23.47 7.22 -31.57
N THR A 674 -23.69 7.04 -30.26
CA THR A 674 -23.32 8.04 -29.26
C THR A 674 -22.14 7.65 -28.41
N SER A 675 -21.62 6.40 -28.47
CA SER A 675 -20.63 5.83 -27.55
C SER A 675 -21.07 5.84 -26.08
N ALA A 676 -22.34 6.22 -25.82
CA ALA A 676 -22.90 6.13 -24.47
C ALA A 676 -23.12 4.66 -24.10
N LEU A 677 -22.92 4.35 -22.84
CA LEU A 677 -23.17 3.03 -22.28
C LEU A 677 -24.29 3.14 -21.26
N ALA A 678 -25.22 2.18 -21.29
CA ALA A 678 -26.21 2.06 -20.24
C ALA A 678 -26.22 0.66 -19.66
N PHE A 679 -26.60 0.57 -18.39
CA PHE A 679 -26.69 -0.67 -17.65
C PHE A 679 -28.04 -0.72 -16.94
N GLN A 680 -28.85 -1.68 -17.29
CA GLN A 680 -30.02 -2.00 -16.50
C GLN A 680 -29.64 -3.04 -15.46
N ILE A 681 -29.97 -2.77 -14.20
CA ILE A 681 -29.79 -3.68 -13.07
C ILE A 681 -31.18 -4.01 -12.56
N ASP A 682 -31.50 -5.31 -12.47
CA ASP A 682 -32.79 -5.78 -11.97
C ASP A 682 -32.94 -5.41 -10.49
N GLY A 683 -34.17 -5.06 -10.11
CA GLY A 683 -34.48 -4.75 -8.70
C GLY A 683 -34.74 -6.01 -7.88
N LYS A 684 -34.92 -5.78 -6.55
CA LYS A 684 -35.14 -6.84 -5.55
C LYS A 684 -34.02 -7.87 -5.46
N ILE A 685 -32.82 -7.48 -5.92
CA ILE A 685 -31.63 -8.31 -5.88
C ILE A 685 -30.70 -7.82 -4.79
N ASN A 686 -29.92 -8.69 -4.16
CA ASN A 686 -28.94 -8.36 -3.12
C ASN A 686 -29.51 -7.45 -1.99
N GLY A 687 -30.80 -7.58 -1.68
CA GLY A 687 -31.48 -6.70 -0.68
C GLY A 687 -31.97 -5.36 -1.22
N GLU A 688 -31.81 -5.07 -2.51
CA GLU A 688 -32.32 -3.85 -3.17
C GLU A 688 -33.83 -3.73 -3.00
N GLN A 689 -34.31 -2.53 -2.65
CA GLN A 689 -35.73 -2.27 -2.41
C GLN A 689 -36.47 -1.77 -3.64
N SER A 690 -35.77 -1.15 -4.59
CA SER A 690 -36.31 -0.65 -5.85
C SER A 690 -36.70 -1.78 -6.82
N ASP A 691 -37.43 -1.46 -7.86
CA ASP A 691 -37.78 -2.40 -8.96
C ASP A 691 -36.70 -2.43 -10.05
N GLY A 692 -35.61 -1.62 -9.91
CA GLY A 692 -34.46 -1.65 -10.80
C GLY A 692 -33.71 -0.34 -10.84
N LEU A 693 -32.46 -0.41 -11.27
CA LEU A 693 -31.60 0.74 -11.51
C LEU A 693 -31.28 0.82 -13.01
N TYR A 694 -31.10 2.03 -13.51
CA TYR A 694 -30.63 2.29 -14.87
C TYR A 694 -29.51 3.32 -14.82
N VAL A 695 -28.27 2.88 -15.11
CA VAL A 695 -27.05 3.67 -15.05
C VAL A 695 -26.61 4.00 -16.45
N ILE A 696 -26.35 5.26 -16.77
CA ILE A 696 -25.94 5.73 -18.08
C ILE A 696 -24.65 6.53 -17.98
N PHE A 697 -23.69 6.29 -18.86
CA PHE A 697 -22.45 7.05 -19.01
C PHE A 697 -22.38 7.68 -20.40
N ASN A 698 -22.31 9.00 -20.47
CA ASN A 698 -22.13 9.76 -21.69
C ASN A 698 -20.73 10.41 -21.70
N PRO A 699 -19.72 9.89 -22.43
CA PRO A 699 -18.37 10.45 -22.44
C PRO A 699 -18.19 11.61 -23.44
N ARG A 700 -19.26 11.98 -24.19
CA ARG A 700 -19.20 12.96 -25.29
C ARG A 700 -19.44 14.39 -24.80
N ALA A 701 -18.87 15.34 -25.54
CA ALA A 701 -19.15 16.76 -25.36
C ALA A 701 -20.55 17.21 -25.88
N GLU A 702 -21.42 16.27 -26.21
CA GLU A 702 -22.79 16.48 -26.68
C GLU A 702 -23.78 15.66 -25.88
N THR A 703 -24.98 16.14 -25.74
CA THR A 703 -26.09 15.41 -25.10
C THR A 703 -26.38 14.08 -25.80
N ALA A 704 -26.66 13.06 -25.01
CA ALA A 704 -27.05 11.74 -25.50
C ALA A 704 -28.51 11.43 -25.15
N ASP A 705 -29.34 11.20 -26.16
CA ASP A 705 -30.73 10.79 -25.97
C ASP A 705 -30.80 9.27 -25.83
N MET A 706 -31.24 8.78 -24.69
CA MET A 706 -31.33 7.37 -24.35
C MET A 706 -32.79 6.93 -24.16
N VAL A 707 -33.13 5.76 -24.74
CA VAL A 707 -34.44 5.13 -24.54
C VAL A 707 -34.42 4.40 -23.19
N LEU A 708 -35.43 4.70 -22.37
CA LEU A 708 -35.62 4.04 -21.07
C LEU A 708 -36.44 2.74 -21.21
N PRO A 709 -36.19 1.75 -20.37
CA PRO A 709 -37.12 0.63 -20.20
C PRO A 709 -38.50 1.13 -19.74
N GLU A 710 -39.54 0.33 -20.05
CA GLU A 710 -40.93 0.68 -19.73
C GLU A 710 -41.14 1.04 -18.27
N GLY A 711 -41.88 2.12 -18.02
CA GLY A 711 -42.24 2.62 -16.71
C GLY A 711 -41.69 4.01 -16.39
N LYS A 712 -42.05 4.50 -15.20
CA LYS A 712 -41.59 5.78 -14.68
C LYS A 712 -40.32 5.59 -13.86
N TRP A 713 -39.30 6.38 -14.12
CA TRP A 713 -38.00 6.36 -13.49
C TRP A 713 -37.75 7.66 -12.73
N THR A 714 -37.15 7.60 -11.55
CA THR A 714 -36.74 8.75 -10.75
C THR A 714 -35.25 8.96 -10.92
N ILE A 715 -34.82 10.18 -11.24
CA ILE A 715 -33.41 10.55 -11.44
C ILE A 715 -32.81 10.89 -10.07
N TYR A 716 -31.66 10.31 -9.75
CA TYR A 716 -30.92 10.56 -8.51
C TYR A 716 -29.50 11.10 -8.75
N ILE A 717 -28.95 10.86 -9.94
CA ILE A 717 -27.63 11.35 -10.35
C ILE A 717 -27.78 11.90 -11.76
N ASN A 718 -27.21 13.08 -12.01
CA ASN A 718 -27.11 13.72 -13.33
C ASN A 718 -25.70 14.33 -13.52
N GLY A 719 -25.53 15.26 -14.44
CA GLY A 719 -24.24 15.90 -14.72
C GLY A 719 -23.76 16.85 -13.63
N ASP A 720 -24.64 17.36 -12.78
CA ASP A 720 -24.37 18.41 -11.80
C ASP A 720 -24.53 17.93 -10.35
N ASP A 721 -25.49 17.02 -10.09
CA ASP A 721 -25.88 16.58 -8.76
C ASP A 721 -25.87 15.04 -8.63
N ALA A 722 -25.53 14.55 -7.44
CA ALA A 722 -25.62 13.15 -7.04
C ALA A 722 -26.19 13.04 -5.63
N GLY A 723 -26.82 11.89 -5.29
CA GLY A 723 -27.30 11.60 -3.94
C GLY A 723 -28.54 10.72 -3.92
N VAL A 724 -29.23 10.73 -2.79
CA VAL A 724 -30.46 9.96 -2.56
C VAL A 724 -31.74 10.83 -2.60
N THR A 725 -31.59 12.10 -2.94
CA THR A 725 -32.72 13.04 -3.14
C THR A 725 -33.14 13.03 -4.60
N PRO A 726 -34.45 12.82 -4.92
CA PRO A 726 -34.93 12.86 -6.29
C PRO A 726 -34.66 14.19 -6.99
N LEU A 727 -34.01 14.14 -8.15
CA LEU A 727 -33.72 15.30 -9.00
C LEU A 727 -34.82 15.56 -10.07
N GLY A 728 -35.56 14.51 -10.41
CA GLY A 728 -36.60 14.57 -11.42
C GLY A 728 -37.17 13.20 -11.77
N THR A 729 -37.99 13.13 -12.79
CA THR A 729 -38.56 11.86 -13.30
C THR A 729 -38.50 11.82 -14.81
N ALA A 730 -38.34 10.62 -15.39
CA ALA A 730 -38.38 10.41 -16.83
C ALA A 730 -39.21 9.16 -17.18
N GLU A 731 -39.76 9.11 -18.40
CA GLU A 731 -40.49 7.98 -18.95
C GLU A 731 -40.30 7.95 -20.46
N GLY A 732 -40.07 6.75 -21.00
CA GLY A 732 -39.82 6.51 -22.42
C GLY A 732 -38.45 6.88 -22.92
N SER A 733 -37.95 8.10 -22.65
CA SER A 733 -36.60 8.53 -22.99
C SER A 733 -36.09 9.59 -22.03
N VAL A 734 -34.76 9.77 -22.01
CA VAL A 734 -34.09 10.80 -21.23
C VAL A 734 -32.89 11.37 -21.99
N SER A 735 -32.65 12.68 -21.85
CA SER A 735 -31.46 13.33 -22.38
C SER A 735 -30.40 13.39 -21.29
N VAL A 736 -29.21 12.80 -21.58
CA VAL A 736 -28.06 12.78 -20.67
C VAL A 736 -27.08 13.87 -21.06
N ASP A 737 -26.70 14.71 -20.13
CA ASP A 737 -25.82 15.86 -20.36
C ASP A 737 -24.46 15.47 -20.95
N PRO A 738 -23.74 16.41 -21.57
CA PRO A 738 -22.37 16.20 -22.02
C PRO A 738 -21.45 15.78 -20.86
N ILE A 739 -20.56 14.83 -21.12
CA ILE A 739 -19.50 14.36 -20.20
C ILE A 739 -20.09 14.13 -18.81
N SER A 740 -21.06 13.19 -18.70
CA SER A 740 -21.77 12.98 -17.45
C SER A 740 -22.23 11.54 -17.26
N ALA A 741 -22.55 11.20 -16.02
CA ALA A 741 -23.33 10.03 -15.65
C ALA A 741 -24.79 10.44 -15.39
N MET A 742 -25.70 9.50 -15.60
CA MET A 742 -27.07 9.61 -15.10
C MET A 742 -27.50 8.28 -14.49
N VAL A 743 -28.07 8.35 -13.27
CA VAL A 743 -28.60 7.17 -12.60
C VAL A 743 -30.06 7.37 -12.25
N LEU A 744 -30.87 6.41 -12.66
CA LEU A 744 -32.31 6.41 -12.45
C LEU A 744 -32.72 5.15 -11.69
N VAL A 745 -33.70 5.30 -10.81
CA VAL A 745 -34.28 4.23 -10.01
C VAL A 745 -35.74 4.05 -10.34
N LYS A 746 -36.17 2.81 -10.54
CA LYS A 746 -37.57 2.45 -10.68
C LYS A 746 -38.14 2.10 -9.32
N GLU A 747 -38.86 3.04 -8.74
CA GLU A 747 -39.41 2.90 -7.38
C GLU A 747 -40.46 1.80 -7.32
N SER A 748 -40.48 1.02 -6.24
CA SER A 748 -41.54 0.07 -5.99
C SER A 748 -42.87 0.74 -5.70
N ALA A 749 -43.95 0.20 -6.21
CA ALA A 749 -45.30 0.77 -6.01
C ALA A 749 -45.72 0.89 -4.52
N LYS A 750 -45.05 0.17 -3.61
CA LYS A 750 -45.29 0.25 -2.15
C LYS A 750 -44.62 1.47 -1.50
N ASP A 751 -43.47 1.92 -2.01
CA ASP A 751 -42.72 3.02 -1.40
C ASP A 751 -43.29 4.39 -1.81
N THR A 752 -43.96 4.52 -2.99
CA THR A 752 -44.63 5.75 -3.38
C THR A 752 -45.79 6.15 -2.44
N GLN A 753 -46.34 5.19 -1.67
CA GLN A 753 -47.31 5.50 -0.60
C GLN A 753 -46.66 5.91 0.71
N GLN A 754 -45.47 5.38 1.01
CA GLN A 754 -44.80 5.63 2.29
C GLN A 754 -44.02 6.94 2.28
N THR A 755 -43.40 7.32 1.17
CA THR A 755 -42.78 8.64 0.98
C THR A 755 -43.78 9.79 1.01
N SER A 756 -44.98 9.62 0.42
CA SER A 756 -46.03 10.62 0.49
C SER A 756 -46.61 10.75 1.92
N SER A 757 -46.65 9.68 2.71
CA SER A 757 -47.09 9.71 4.11
C SER A 757 -46.03 10.27 5.05
N SER A 758 -44.75 10.03 4.81
CA SER A 758 -43.64 10.57 5.61
C SER A 758 -43.41 12.06 5.35
N ILE A 759 -43.53 12.54 4.11
CA ILE A 759 -43.48 13.99 3.79
C ILE A 759 -44.63 14.73 4.42
N ASN A 760 -45.84 14.16 4.44
CA ASN A 760 -46.96 14.74 5.16
C ASN A 760 -46.77 14.67 6.70
N GLY A 761 -46.19 13.60 7.23
CA GLY A 761 -45.81 13.45 8.65
C GLY A 761 -44.79 14.49 9.08
N ILE A 762 -43.75 14.73 8.29
CA ILE A 762 -42.70 15.73 8.58
C ILE A 762 -43.26 17.16 8.53
N LYS A 763 -44.10 17.49 7.58
CA LYS A 763 -44.79 18.81 7.53
C LYS A 763 -45.71 19.04 8.73
N VAL A 764 -46.45 18.01 9.20
CA VAL A 764 -47.28 18.08 10.38
C VAL A 764 -46.45 18.22 11.64
N ILE A 765 -45.36 17.46 11.80
CA ILE A 765 -44.45 17.58 12.94
C ILE A 765 -43.76 18.95 12.96
N GLY A 766 -43.31 19.46 11.80
CA GLY A 766 -42.72 20.80 11.68
C GLY A 766 -43.68 21.92 12.13
N VAL A 767 -44.99 21.84 11.80
CA VAL A 767 -45.99 22.77 12.25
C VAL A 767 -46.23 22.69 13.76
N TYR A 768 -46.21 21.49 14.37
CA TYR A 768 -46.32 21.33 15.82
C TYR A 768 -45.11 21.86 16.56
N ILE A 769 -43.90 21.60 16.06
CA ILE A 769 -42.66 22.14 16.66
C ILE A 769 -42.62 23.66 16.57
N PHE A 770 -42.98 24.25 15.42
CA PHE A 770 -43.03 25.69 15.27
C PHE A 770 -44.08 26.32 16.19
N SER A 771 -45.28 25.71 16.31
CA SER A 771 -46.32 26.16 17.22
C SER A 771 -45.89 26.07 18.69
N ALA A 772 -45.18 25.04 19.09
CA ALA A 772 -44.62 24.88 20.43
C ALA A 772 -43.56 25.95 20.76
N ILE A 773 -42.67 26.27 19.80
CA ILE A 773 -41.67 27.34 19.97
C ILE A 773 -42.33 28.71 20.14
N VAL A 774 -43.34 29.02 19.36
CA VAL A 774 -44.10 30.27 19.45
C VAL A 774 -44.80 30.37 20.81
N LEU A 775 -45.38 29.26 21.31
CA LEU A 775 -46.04 29.21 22.61
C LEU A 775 -45.08 29.43 23.78
N ILE A 776 -43.90 28.80 23.71
CA ILE A 776 -42.84 28.97 24.72
C ILE A 776 -42.33 30.43 24.69
N GLY A 777 -42.11 30.99 23.53
CA GLY A 777 -41.74 32.40 23.37
C GLY A 777 -42.78 33.37 24.00
N ALA A 778 -44.05 33.12 23.79
CA ALA A 778 -45.15 33.93 24.37
C ALA A 778 -45.17 33.80 25.94
N ILE A 779 -44.96 32.60 26.45
CA ILE A 779 -44.86 32.37 27.92
C ILE A 779 -43.65 33.09 28.51
N ILE A 780 -42.49 33.03 27.88
CA ILE A 780 -41.29 33.76 28.35
C ILE A 780 -41.55 35.27 28.36
N LEU A 781 -42.16 35.82 27.30
CA LEU A 781 -42.53 37.26 27.25
C LEU A 781 -43.52 37.64 28.32
N LEU A 782 -44.50 36.79 28.64
CA LEU A 782 -45.47 37.02 29.71
C LEU A 782 -44.77 36.98 31.09
N ILE A 783 -43.86 36.06 31.33
CA ILE A 783 -43.08 36.00 32.58
C ILE A 783 -42.19 37.24 32.74
N LEU A 784 -41.54 37.68 31.66
CA LEU A 784 -40.72 38.89 31.70
C LEU A 784 -41.57 40.14 31.92
N TRP A 785 -42.77 40.17 31.35
CA TRP A 785 -43.74 41.28 31.58
C TRP A 785 -44.23 41.30 33.02
N ILE A 786 -44.59 40.17 33.63
CA ILE A 786 -44.98 40.04 35.03
C ILE A 786 -43.84 40.49 35.95
N GLN A 787 -42.60 40.03 35.68
CA GLN A 787 -41.40 40.41 36.48
C GLN A 787 -41.12 41.92 36.37
N LYS A 788 -41.35 42.54 35.21
CA LYS A 788 -41.21 43.99 35.00
C LYS A 788 -42.26 44.77 35.76
N ARG A 789 -43.46 44.19 35.90
CA ARG A 789 -44.61 44.85 36.61
C ARG A 789 -44.39 44.72 38.14
N THR A 790 -43.88 43.62 38.64
CA THR A 790 -43.58 43.44 40.06
C THR A 790 -42.39 44.28 40.53
N ARG A 791 -41.44 44.65 39.62
CA ARG A 791 -40.35 45.59 39.95
C ARG A 791 -40.77 47.06 39.98
N LYS A 792 -42.01 47.41 39.54
CA LYS A 792 -42.58 48.79 39.62
C LYS A 792 -43.48 48.99 40.84
N ILE A 793 -43.63 47.94 41.68
CA ILE A 793 -44.49 47.95 42.88
C ILE A 793 -43.64 47.79 44.19
N LYS A 794 -42.28 47.80 44.03
CA LYS A 794 -41.33 47.91 45.17
C LYS A 794 -40.63 49.29 45.12
#